data_babd1658595e0bebeee8d03441f09793
#
_entry.id   babd1658595e0bebeee8d03441f09793
#
_cell.length_a   1.000
_cell.length_b   1.000
_cell.length_c   1.000
_cell.angle_alpha   90.00
_cell.angle_beta   90.00
_cell.angle_gamma   90.00
#
_symmetry.space_group_name_H-M   'P 1'
#
loop_
_entity.id
_entity.type
_entity.pdbx_description
1 polymer ?
#
loop_
_entity_poly.entity_id
_entity_poly.type
_entity_poly.pdbx_seq_one_letter_code
_entity_poly.pdbx_strand_id
1 'polypeptide(L)'
;MRMRAGACLIALLLTTTTASAQTPGGSTYHRAPDAIAKALETPPTPGVAVSPDHRTLAILGRENLPSIANLSKPILRLGGYRIDPTTNGQAEVRVQWLNALSFKDVSSGRTVAVKLPAGLRFAAPNWSPDGSRLAFYAQDADGLSLWIAERDGSARTVARGLNGTFGTPFAWMPDSKALIAFTVLAGRGPAPVASSTPAGPVIQESAGRTSAARTYEDLLGDAHDEALFDHYFTGQLARIDLAGAKQPIGTPGLITEFSVSPDGRYLLTERLKRPYSYLLPARFFPTEIAVSTIAGQAVKTLVDRPLADDLPVDFDATVKGPREAVWRSDAPATLVWAEALDGGNPRAKIAFHDKVMMQAAPFAAAPVELAQTPARYSETLWGDDGFAIVIDREWRSRTEHRLAVAPSRPGQTRTISTINYQDQYGDPGEPIVEDNAAGKPVMRFTPAHDGVYVTGDGATKAGAFPFLATMPLAGGEQTRLWTAKAPYYETVVALLDDRGQRILTRRESAKLAPNYMIRSVKGGSAKAVTAFADPAPVFAGVTQRTITYPRADGLPLSGSLYLPAGYDAKRDGPLPTLLWAYPAEFTDAKVAGQTVDQGNRFVRPRGISHLFLLTQGYAILDNPSMPIIGEGGAEANDTYVKQLQQDAQAAVDAVIKLGVSDRSRMAVGGHSYGAFMTANLLAHTDLFRAGIARSGAYNRTLTPFGFQAEQRTYWQATPTYTEMSPFTYADRIKAPILLIHGGADDNSGTFPIQSERMYAALKGNGATVRYVVLPNEPHGYRALESTEETLWQMTDWLDRYVKPKQTGSTVRAIAAKR
;
A
#
# COMPACT_ATOMS: atom_id res chain seq x y z
N MET A 1 -48.96 66.73 -42.88
CA MET A 1 -49.96 66.80 -41.77
C MET A 1 -49.39 66.13 -40.57
N ARG A 2 -49.15 66.84 -39.51
CA ARG A 2 -48.42 66.39 -38.31
C ARG A 2 -49.38 65.63 -37.38
N MET A 3 -48.97 64.41 -36.90
CA MET A 3 -49.62 63.86 -35.73
C MET A 3 -48.52 63.48 -34.69
N ARG A 4 -48.68 64.00 -33.50
CA ARG A 4 -47.87 63.80 -32.33
C ARG A 4 -48.21 62.48 -31.69
N ALA A 5 -47.19 61.66 -31.39
CA ALA A 5 -47.30 60.49 -30.53
C ALA A 5 -46.85 60.81 -29.09
N GLY A 6 -47.75 60.54 -28.13
CA GLY A 6 -47.46 60.63 -26.70
C GLY A 6 -46.76 59.42 -26.20
N ALA A 7 -45.67 59.63 -25.50
CA ALA A 7 -44.93 58.57 -24.85
C ALA A 7 -45.41 58.36 -23.41
N CYS A 8 -45.88 57.16 -23.08
CA CYS A 8 -46.09 56.70 -21.70
C CYS A 8 -44.76 56.00 -21.22
N LEU A 9 -44.13 56.57 -20.21
CA LEU A 9 -42.95 56.00 -19.55
C LEU A 9 -43.46 55.07 -18.46
N ILE A 10 -43.23 53.72 -18.67
CA ILE A 10 -43.34 52.72 -17.61
C ILE A 10 -41.92 52.47 -17.11
N ALA A 11 -41.62 52.90 -15.88
CA ALA A 11 -40.39 52.65 -15.21
C ALA A 11 -40.39 51.20 -14.70
N LEU A 12 -39.69 50.29 -15.38
CA LEU A 12 -39.41 48.93 -14.91
C LEU A 12 -38.19 49.02 -13.97
N LEU A 13 -38.42 48.84 -12.67
CA LEU A 13 -37.34 48.62 -11.71
C LEU A 13 -36.76 47.21 -11.93
N LEU A 14 -35.69 47.15 -12.68
CA LEU A 14 -34.81 45.95 -12.74
C LEU A 14 -33.93 45.96 -11.49
N THR A 15 -34.30 45.14 -10.49
CA THR A 15 -33.39 44.77 -9.44
C THR A 15 -32.38 43.80 -10.03
N THR A 16 -31.22 44.32 -10.43
CA THR A 16 -30.06 43.51 -10.78
C THR A 16 -29.48 42.91 -9.52
N THR A 17 -29.84 41.65 -9.22
CA THR A 17 -29.02 40.84 -8.34
C THR A 17 -27.70 40.58 -9.06
N THR A 18 -26.69 41.38 -8.74
CA THR A 18 -25.32 41.08 -9.12
C THR A 18 -24.90 39.77 -8.47
N ALA A 19 -25.00 38.70 -9.23
CA ALA A 19 -24.23 37.50 -8.90
C ALA A 19 -22.75 37.90 -8.96
N SER A 20 -22.12 38.10 -7.82
CA SER A 20 -20.68 38.29 -7.72
C SER A 20 -20.03 37.07 -8.31
N ALA A 21 -19.54 37.16 -9.56
CA ALA A 21 -18.55 36.26 -10.06
C ALA A 21 -17.35 36.43 -9.12
N GLN A 22 -17.06 35.40 -8.30
CA GLN A 22 -15.83 35.38 -7.54
C GLN A 22 -14.69 35.41 -8.55
N THR A 23 -13.95 36.49 -8.57
CA THR A 23 -12.63 36.59 -9.19
C THR A 23 -11.80 35.42 -8.56
N PRO A 24 -11.03 34.65 -9.34
CA PRO A 24 -10.08 33.67 -8.77
C PRO A 24 -8.94 34.45 -8.09
N GLY A 25 -9.16 34.92 -6.88
CA GLY A 25 -8.08 35.23 -5.97
C GLY A 25 -7.42 33.88 -5.64
N GLY A 26 -6.11 33.77 -5.86
CA GLY A 26 -5.37 32.54 -5.57
C GLY A 26 -5.68 32.09 -4.16
N SER A 27 -6.37 30.94 -4.02
CA SER A 27 -6.65 30.36 -2.70
C SER A 27 -5.32 29.90 -2.11
N THR A 28 -4.97 30.42 -0.94
CA THR A 28 -3.87 29.92 -0.13
C THR A 28 -4.35 28.68 0.61
N TYR A 29 -3.42 27.74 0.92
CA TYR A 29 -3.72 26.59 1.76
C TYR A 29 -4.25 27.04 3.13
N HIS A 30 -5.35 26.44 3.56
CA HIS A 30 -5.88 26.66 4.91
C HIS A 30 -5.11 25.81 5.90
N ARG A 31 -4.86 26.38 7.08
CA ARG A 31 -4.35 25.59 8.20
C ARG A 31 -5.49 24.77 8.82
N ALA A 32 -5.23 23.54 9.15
CA ALA A 32 -6.16 22.71 9.90
C ALA A 32 -6.48 23.32 11.28
N PRO A 33 -7.62 22.97 11.93
CA PRO A 33 -7.86 23.36 13.32
C PRO A 33 -6.67 23.08 14.24
N ASP A 34 -6.38 23.98 15.18
CA ASP A 34 -5.13 23.97 15.97
C ASP A 34 -4.77 22.63 16.61
N ALA A 35 -5.74 21.89 17.15
CA ALA A 35 -5.51 20.57 17.73
C ALA A 35 -5.02 19.56 16.69
N ILE A 36 -5.49 19.66 15.46
CA ILE A 36 -5.10 18.81 14.32
C ILE A 36 -3.71 19.21 13.83
N ALA A 37 -3.50 20.49 13.54
CA ALA A 37 -2.22 21.02 13.06
C ALA A 37 -1.08 20.66 14.00
N LYS A 38 -1.27 20.87 15.32
CA LYS A 38 -0.27 20.49 16.34
C LYS A 38 0.03 18.99 16.36
N ALA A 39 -0.95 18.13 16.14
CA ALA A 39 -0.74 16.69 16.08
C ALA A 39 0.01 16.28 14.79
N LEU A 40 -0.21 16.96 13.67
CA LEU A 40 0.51 16.76 12.42
C LEU A 40 1.99 17.19 12.49
N GLU A 41 2.32 18.18 13.31
CA GLU A 41 3.69 18.66 13.53
C GLU A 41 4.55 17.67 14.36
N THR A 42 3.90 16.74 15.09
CA THR A 42 4.62 15.79 15.95
C THR A 42 5.27 14.68 15.10
N PRO A 43 6.58 14.41 15.30
CA PRO A 43 7.25 13.33 14.57
C PRO A 43 6.60 11.97 14.81
N PRO A 44 6.52 11.12 13.80
CA PRO A 44 5.97 9.79 13.95
C PRO A 44 6.85 8.87 14.80
N THR A 45 6.25 7.83 15.39
CA THR A 45 7.00 6.77 16.08
C THR A 45 8.11 6.22 15.16
N PRO A 46 9.37 6.11 15.64
CA PRO A 46 10.48 5.59 14.87
C PRO A 46 10.21 4.18 14.31
N GLY A 47 10.76 3.89 13.15
CA GLY A 47 10.86 2.53 12.65
C GLY A 47 11.92 1.73 13.39
N VAL A 48 11.85 0.40 13.32
CA VAL A 48 12.86 -0.48 13.89
C VAL A 48 13.20 -1.58 12.90
N ALA A 49 14.51 -1.79 12.66
CA ALA A 49 15.03 -2.92 11.90
C ALA A 49 15.93 -3.76 12.82
N VAL A 50 15.61 -5.04 12.96
CA VAL A 50 16.37 -5.99 13.78
C VAL A 50 17.59 -6.48 13.00
N SER A 51 18.77 -6.53 13.61
CA SER A 51 19.95 -7.13 12.96
C SER A 51 19.80 -8.64 12.81
N PRO A 52 20.39 -9.28 11.77
CA PRO A 52 20.30 -10.73 11.56
C PRO A 52 20.77 -11.58 12.75
N ASP A 53 21.72 -11.07 13.54
CA ASP A 53 22.18 -11.72 14.79
C ASP A 53 21.27 -11.44 16.01
N HIS A 54 20.16 -10.70 15.84
CA HIS A 54 19.18 -10.31 16.85
C HIS A 54 19.75 -9.54 18.08
N ARG A 55 20.98 -9.00 17.95
CA ARG A 55 21.67 -8.31 19.07
C ARG A 55 21.43 -6.80 19.05
N THR A 56 21.07 -6.24 17.91
CA THR A 56 20.95 -4.80 17.72
C THR A 56 19.64 -4.44 17.03
N LEU A 57 19.00 -3.36 17.52
CA LEU A 57 17.90 -2.70 16.83
C LEU A 57 18.44 -1.42 16.17
N ALA A 58 18.25 -1.26 14.88
CA ALA A 58 18.38 0.04 14.23
C ALA A 58 17.07 0.81 14.46
N ILE A 59 17.16 1.92 15.18
CA ILE A 59 16.06 2.84 15.43
C ILE A 59 16.09 3.91 14.34
N LEU A 60 15.05 3.99 13.56
CA LEU A 60 14.95 4.77 12.34
C LEU A 60 14.01 5.96 12.53
N GLY A 61 14.57 7.14 12.72
CA GLY A 61 13.80 8.38 12.78
C GLY A 61 13.14 8.63 11.42
N ARG A 62 11.83 8.85 11.42
CA ARG A 62 11.05 9.12 10.20
C ARG A 62 10.88 10.62 10.04
N GLU A 63 10.99 11.11 8.81
CA GLU A 63 10.56 12.46 8.51
C GLU A 63 9.07 12.62 8.78
N ASN A 64 8.68 13.84 9.07
CA ASN A 64 7.28 14.23 9.08
C ASN A 64 6.74 14.34 7.65
N LEU A 65 5.52 14.85 7.48
CA LEU A 65 4.97 15.08 6.13
C LEU A 65 5.88 16.05 5.35
N PRO A 66 6.21 15.76 4.07
CA PRO A 66 6.96 16.68 3.25
C PRO A 66 6.17 17.97 3.00
N SER A 67 6.84 19.07 2.67
CA SER A 67 6.18 20.29 2.23
C SER A 67 5.67 20.17 0.79
N ILE A 68 4.66 20.98 0.43
CA ILE A 68 4.21 21.08 -0.96
C ILE A 68 5.33 21.54 -1.89
N ALA A 69 6.28 22.34 -1.41
CA ALA A 69 7.46 22.73 -2.15
C ALA A 69 8.31 21.53 -2.58
N ASN A 70 8.43 20.51 -1.73
CA ASN A 70 9.12 19.26 -2.09
C ASN A 70 8.39 18.48 -3.20
N LEU A 71 7.04 18.44 -3.14
CA LEU A 71 6.23 17.77 -4.16
C LEU A 71 6.18 18.55 -5.48
N SER A 72 6.49 19.85 -5.44
CA SER A 72 6.47 20.73 -6.62
C SER A 72 7.76 20.69 -7.41
N LYS A 73 8.79 19.97 -6.95
CA LYS A 73 10.02 19.77 -7.73
C LYS A 73 9.69 19.09 -9.06
N PRO A 74 10.41 19.43 -10.14
CA PRO A 74 10.22 18.78 -11.41
C PRO A 74 10.39 17.26 -11.31
N ILE A 75 9.43 16.53 -11.85
CA ILE A 75 9.47 15.06 -11.99
C ILE A 75 9.24 14.68 -13.45
N LEU A 76 9.81 13.55 -13.84
CA LEU A 76 9.48 12.89 -15.10
C LEU A 76 8.56 11.71 -14.83
N ARG A 77 7.58 11.53 -15.73
CA ARG A 77 6.58 10.47 -15.70
C ARG A 77 6.78 9.61 -16.94
N LEU A 78 7.40 8.46 -16.78
CA LEU A 78 7.91 7.66 -17.91
C LEU A 78 7.65 6.18 -17.67
N GLY A 79 6.82 5.59 -18.51
CA GLY A 79 6.55 4.15 -18.49
C GLY A 79 5.95 3.61 -17.17
N GLY A 80 5.16 4.45 -16.47
CA GLY A 80 4.56 4.13 -15.17
C GLY A 80 5.44 4.47 -13.97
N TYR A 81 6.63 5.01 -14.18
CA TYR A 81 7.54 5.50 -13.14
C TYR A 81 7.48 7.02 -12.99
N ARG A 82 7.69 7.47 -11.75
CA ARG A 82 7.90 8.89 -11.41
C ARG A 82 9.27 9.06 -10.82
N ILE A 83 10.12 9.81 -11.50
CA ILE A 83 11.51 10.02 -11.10
C ILE A 83 11.83 11.51 -10.91
N ASP A 84 12.78 11.77 -10.03
CA ASP A 84 13.44 13.06 -9.89
C ASP A 84 14.66 13.10 -10.84
N PRO A 85 14.61 13.88 -11.92
CA PRO A 85 15.72 13.95 -12.89
C PRO A 85 17.00 14.57 -12.31
N THR A 86 16.90 15.31 -11.20
CA THR A 86 18.07 15.96 -10.57
C THR A 86 18.91 14.97 -9.77
N THR A 87 18.28 13.98 -9.18
CA THR A 87 18.94 12.97 -8.34
C THR A 87 19.11 11.61 -9.02
N ASN A 88 18.43 11.39 -10.15
CA ASN A 88 18.32 10.09 -10.82
C ASN A 88 17.75 9.02 -9.88
N GLY A 89 16.82 9.44 -9.03
CA GLY A 89 16.10 8.62 -8.08
C GLY A 89 14.58 8.64 -8.30
N GLN A 90 13.86 7.94 -7.46
CA GLN A 90 12.40 8.04 -7.46
C GLN A 90 11.94 9.41 -6.97
N ALA A 91 10.77 9.85 -7.46
CA ALA A 91 10.14 11.09 -7.01
C ALA A 91 9.81 11.05 -5.50
N GLU A 92 9.76 12.23 -4.87
CA GLU A 92 9.50 12.43 -3.43
C GLU A 92 8.36 11.55 -2.88
N VAL A 93 7.26 11.46 -3.63
CA VAL A 93 6.05 10.71 -3.23
C VAL A 93 6.25 9.19 -3.16
N ARG A 94 7.31 8.66 -3.74
CA ARG A 94 7.62 7.22 -3.82
C ARG A 94 8.61 6.76 -2.76
N VAL A 95 9.28 7.67 -2.06
CA VAL A 95 10.33 7.35 -1.10
C VAL A 95 9.87 7.69 0.32
N GLN A 96 10.06 6.76 1.25
CA GLN A 96 9.92 7.04 2.67
C GLN A 96 11.26 7.48 3.23
N TRP A 97 11.45 8.77 3.37
CA TRP A 97 12.69 9.33 3.90
C TRP A 97 12.80 9.17 5.42
N LEU A 98 14.04 8.93 5.84
CA LEU A 98 14.48 8.83 7.23
C LEU A 98 15.49 9.97 7.49
N ASN A 99 15.52 10.47 8.72
CA ASN A 99 16.37 11.61 9.08
C ASN A 99 17.25 11.39 10.32
N ALA A 100 17.07 10.25 10.99
CA ALA A 100 17.88 9.88 12.14
C ALA A 100 18.08 8.37 12.23
N LEU A 101 19.24 7.95 12.70
CA LEU A 101 19.60 6.55 12.92
C LEU A 101 20.31 6.40 14.26
N SER A 102 19.92 5.40 15.03
CA SER A 102 20.68 4.97 16.19
C SER A 102 20.66 3.45 16.32
N PHE A 103 21.68 2.89 16.94
CA PHE A 103 21.76 1.47 17.25
C PHE A 103 21.50 1.26 18.74
N LYS A 104 20.60 0.32 19.03
CA LYS A 104 20.26 -0.06 20.39
C LYS A 104 20.59 -1.52 20.62
N ASP A 105 21.48 -1.79 21.58
CA ASP A 105 21.82 -3.15 22.00
C ASP A 105 20.65 -3.79 22.74
N VAL A 106 20.21 -4.96 22.29
CA VAL A 106 19.01 -5.66 22.80
C VAL A 106 19.21 -6.11 24.26
N SER A 107 20.42 -6.54 24.62
CA SER A 107 20.71 -7.10 25.94
C SER A 107 20.90 -6.04 27.03
N SER A 108 21.76 -5.08 26.76
CA SER A 108 22.12 -4.00 27.70
C SER A 108 21.16 -2.80 27.66
N GLY A 109 20.46 -2.58 26.54
CA GLY A 109 19.64 -1.41 26.30
C GLY A 109 20.45 -0.15 25.95
N ARG A 110 21.78 -0.24 25.81
CA ARG A 110 22.64 0.88 25.40
C ARG A 110 22.25 1.36 24.00
N THR A 111 22.11 2.67 23.84
CA THR A 111 21.82 3.31 22.54
C THR A 111 23.01 4.12 22.09
N VAL A 112 23.38 4.00 20.82
CA VAL A 112 24.44 4.75 20.16
C VAL A 112 23.84 5.47 18.97
N ALA A 113 23.86 6.82 18.98
CA ALA A 113 23.42 7.61 17.85
C ALA A 113 24.43 7.52 16.71
N VAL A 114 23.96 7.36 15.49
CA VAL A 114 24.81 7.39 14.29
C VAL A 114 25.06 8.85 13.89
N LYS A 115 26.32 9.18 13.65
CA LYS A 115 26.77 10.53 13.28
C LYS A 115 26.52 10.74 11.77
N LEU A 116 25.37 11.30 11.44
CA LEU A 116 25.02 11.70 10.09
C LEU A 116 25.22 13.20 9.88
N PRO A 117 25.55 13.67 8.68
CA PRO A 117 25.52 15.09 8.36
C PRO A 117 24.16 15.72 8.67
N ALA A 118 24.17 16.98 9.12
CA ALA A 118 22.94 17.70 9.39
C ALA A 118 22.04 17.79 8.15
N GLY A 119 20.77 17.44 8.28
CA GLY A 119 19.81 17.48 7.19
C GLY A 119 19.93 16.32 6.16
N LEU A 120 20.80 15.34 6.39
CA LEU A 120 20.87 14.17 5.51
C LEU A 120 19.57 13.38 5.58
N ARG A 121 18.99 13.13 4.42
CA ARG A 121 17.82 12.25 4.22
C ARG A 121 18.30 10.95 3.61
N PHE A 122 17.83 9.82 4.15
CA PHE A 122 18.25 8.52 3.68
C PHE A 122 17.06 7.53 3.61
N ALA A 123 17.23 6.46 2.84
CA ALA A 123 16.19 5.46 2.65
C ALA A 123 16.78 4.05 2.47
N ALA A 124 15.88 3.03 2.51
CA ALA A 124 16.19 1.62 2.30
C ALA A 124 17.35 1.10 3.19
N PRO A 125 17.30 1.32 4.53
CA PRO A 125 18.32 0.76 5.43
C PRO A 125 18.28 -0.77 5.37
N ASN A 126 19.45 -1.39 5.15
CA ASN A 126 19.60 -2.84 5.01
C ASN A 126 20.84 -3.31 5.78
N TRP A 127 20.66 -4.30 6.67
CA TRP A 127 21.75 -4.89 7.42
C TRP A 127 22.66 -5.73 6.51
N SER A 128 23.96 -5.74 6.79
CA SER A 128 24.85 -6.75 6.22
C SER A 128 24.46 -8.14 6.71
N PRO A 129 24.68 -9.21 5.92
CA PRO A 129 24.37 -10.60 6.33
C PRO A 129 24.93 -10.98 7.70
N ASP A 130 26.14 -10.52 8.05
CA ASP A 130 26.75 -10.73 9.36
C ASP A 130 26.21 -9.83 10.47
N GLY A 131 25.27 -8.90 10.13
CA GLY A 131 24.65 -7.98 11.06
C GLY A 131 25.58 -6.88 11.61
N SER A 132 26.84 -6.81 11.15
CA SER A 132 27.81 -5.85 11.71
C SER A 132 27.61 -4.41 11.23
N ARG A 133 26.99 -4.20 10.07
CA ARG A 133 26.83 -2.91 9.38
C ARG A 133 25.42 -2.72 8.86
N LEU A 134 25.03 -1.44 8.74
CA LEU A 134 23.79 -1.05 8.06
C LEU A 134 24.13 -0.20 6.82
N ALA A 135 23.74 -0.65 5.62
CA ALA A 135 23.84 0.15 4.42
C ALA A 135 22.51 0.86 4.15
N PHE A 136 22.59 2.02 3.52
CA PHE A 136 21.45 2.79 3.05
C PHE A 136 21.86 3.72 1.90
N TYR A 137 20.91 4.20 1.11
CA TYR A 137 21.19 5.29 0.20
C TYR A 137 20.70 6.61 0.78
N ALA A 138 21.39 7.68 0.46
CA ALA A 138 21.05 9.03 0.88
C ALA A 138 21.00 9.98 -0.32
N GLN A 139 20.12 10.99 -0.22
CA GLN A 139 20.03 12.06 -1.19
C GLN A 139 20.94 13.20 -0.76
N ASP A 140 21.82 13.66 -1.66
CA ASP A 140 22.64 14.85 -1.51
C ASP A 140 22.46 15.79 -2.71
N ALA A 141 23.24 16.86 -2.77
CA ALA A 141 23.14 17.85 -3.84
C ALA A 141 23.53 17.30 -5.23
N ASP A 142 24.35 16.25 -5.25
CA ASP A 142 24.90 15.64 -6.46
C ASP A 142 24.15 14.38 -6.90
N GLY A 143 23.06 14.00 -6.21
CA GLY A 143 22.26 12.82 -6.52
C GLY A 143 22.14 11.83 -5.37
N LEU A 144 22.18 10.53 -5.68
CA LEU A 144 22.09 9.47 -4.68
C LEU A 144 23.46 8.91 -4.35
N SER A 145 23.73 8.72 -3.07
CA SER A 145 24.97 8.17 -2.53
C SER A 145 24.71 6.96 -1.65
N LEU A 146 25.64 5.98 -1.67
CA LEU A 146 25.62 4.78 -0.83
C LEU A 146 26.41 5.03 0.44
N TRP A 147 25.79 4.73 1.59
CA TRP A 147 26.36 4.90 2.90
C TRP A 147 26.43 3.59 3.66
N ILE A 148 27.39 3.49 4.57
CA ILE A 148 27.50 2.41 5.55
C ILE A 148 27.61 3.05 6.94
N ALA A 149 26.82 2.52 7.90
CA ALA A 149 26.94 2.83 9.31
C ALA A 149 27.43 1.62 10.11
N GLU A 150 28.37 1.86 11.02
CA GLU A 150 28.92 0.86 11.92
C GLU A 150 28.20 0.94 13.29
N ARG A 151 28.18 -0.15 14.07
CA ARG A 151 27.49 -0.19 15.37
C ARG A 151 28.08 0.77 16.43
N ASP A 152 29.29 1.28 16.22
CA ASP A 152 29.89 2.30 17.08
C ASP A 152 29.34 3.71 16.83
N GLY A 153 28.43 3.87 15.86
CA GLY A 153 27.80 5.13 15.49
C GLY A 153 28.58 5.93 14.44
N SER A 154 29.66 5.42 13.89
CA SER A 154 30.33 6.01 12.73
C SER A 154 29.54 5.70 11.46
N ALA A 155 29.53 6.65 10.50
CA ALA A 155 28.95 6.44 9.18
C ALA A 155 29.78 7.17 8.12
N ARG A 156 29.79 6.61 6.92
CA ARG A 156 30.54 7.17 5.78
C ARG A 156 29.90 6.81 4.45
N THR A 157 30.12 7.67 3.46
CA THR A 157 29.81 7.41 2.06
C THR A 157 30.83 6.40 1.48
N VAL A 158 30.34 5.41 0.75
CA VAL A 158 31.19 4.42 0.04
C VAL A 158 31.09 4.57 -1.49
N ALA A 159 29.99 5.11 -2.00
CA ALA A 159 29.85 5.43 -3.43
C ALA A 159 28.90 6.59 -3.64
N ARG A 160 29.02 7.25 -4.82
CA ARG A 160 28.14 8.30 -5.31
C ARG A 160 27.63 7.96 -6.70
N GLY A 161 26.58 8.65 -7.15
CA GLY A 161 26.00 8.48 -8.47
C GLY A 161 25.26 7.15 -8.60
N LEU A 162 24.46 6.77 -7.60
CA LEU A 162 23.55 5.64 -7.71
C LEU A 162 22.42 5.98 -8.68
N ASN A 163 21.93 4.96 -9.39
CA ASN A 163 20.72 5.04 -10.20
C ASN A 163 19.56 4.37 -9.42
N GLY A 164 18.71 5.20 -8.83
CA GLY A 164 17.57 4.77 -8.03
C GLY A 164 16.24 4.79 -8.77
N THR A 165 16.22 4.90 -10.09
CA THR A 165 14.99 5.07 -10.89
C THR A 165 14.03 3.89 -10.76
N PHE A 166 14.53 2.66 -10.71
CA PHE A 166 13.72 1.43 -10.52
C PHE A 166 13.46 1.06 -9.05
N GLY A 167 14.09 1.72 -8.08
CA GLY A 167 13.92 1.42 -6.66
C GLY A 167 15.23 1.42 -5.89
N THR A 168 15.41 0.47 -4.97
CA THR A 168 16.63 0.34 -4.14
C THR A 168 17.83 -0.03 -5.00
N PRO A 169 18.83 0.85 -5.10
CA PRO A 169 19.92 0.69 -6.08
C PRO A 169 21.11 -0.12 -5.55
N PHE A 170 20.97 -0.91 -4.50
CA PHE A 170 22.07 -1.70 -3.95
C PHE A 170 21.61 -2.98 -3.26
N ALA A 171 22.54 -3.95 -3.14
CA ALA A 171 22.38 -5.17 -2.37
C ALA A 171 23.73 -5.59 -1.76
N TRP A 172 23.70 -6.17 -0.55
CA TRP A 172 24.90 -6.74 0.06
C TRP A 172 25.38 -7.99 -0.67
N MET A 173 26.69 -8.16 -0.74
CA MET A 173 27.30 -9.47 -1.01
C MET A 173 27.12 -10.39 0.20
N PRO A 174 26.90 -11.70 -0.01
CA PRO A 174 26.69 -12.66 1.08
C PRO A 174 27.83 -12.71 2.12
N ASP A 175 29.05 -12.37 1.72
CA ASP A 175 30.22 -12.33 2.60
C ASP A 175 30.35 -11.05 3.43
N SER A 176 29.39 -10.10 3.30
CA SER A 176 29.38 -8.79 3.98
C SER A 176 30.60 -7.89 3.68
N LYS A 177 31.40 -8.19 2.65
CA LYS A 177 32.65 -7.46 2.34
C LYS A 177 32.52 -6.47 1.18
N ALA A 178 31.39 -6.48 0.49
CA ALA A 178 31.10 -5.58 -0.61
C ALA A 178 29.59 -5.46 -0.83
N LEU A 179 29.21 -4.50 -1.68
CA LEU A 179 27.84 -4.35 -2.19
C LEU A 179 27.86 -4.39 -3.72
N ILE A 180 26.74 -4.84 -4.29
CA ILE A 180 26.43 -4.60 -5.69
C ILE A 180 25.56 -3.36 -5.74
N ALA A 181 25.91 -2.42 -6.61
CA ALA A 181 25.16 -1.18 -6.76
C ALA A 181 24.83 -0.90 -8.22
N PHE A 182 23.64 -0.40 -8.48
CA PHE A 182 23.23 0.12 -9.77
C PHE A 182 23.57 1.62 -9.83
N THR A 183 24.35 2.03 -10.81
CA THR A 183 24.94 3.36 -10.85
C THR A 183 24.66 4.05 -12.17
N VAL A 184 24.56 5.38 -12.16
CA VAL A 184 24.49 6.23 -13.36
C VAL A 184 25.76 6.00 -14.20
N LEU A 185 25.61 6.04 -15.51
CA LEU A 185 26.74 5.86 -16.44
C LEU A 185 27.78 6.95 -16.27
N ALA A 186 29.04 6.54 -16.15
CA ALA A 186 30.16 7.50 -16.23
C ALA A 186 30.17 8.18 -17.59
N GLY A 187 30.26 9.52 -17.61
CA GLY A 187 30.27 10.30 -18.83
C GLY A 187 28.92 10.36 -19.56
N ARG A 188 27.80 10.04 -18.91
CA ARG A 188 26.48 10.28 -19.48
C ARG A 188 26.33 11.75 -19.86
N GLY A 189 26.01 12.03 -21.15
CA GLY A 189 25.79 13.38 -21.65
C GLY A 189 24.56 14.08 -21.01
N PRO A 190 24.23 15.29 -21.47
CA PRO A 190 23.01 15.97 -21.01
C PRO A 190 21.76 15.20 -21.41
N ALA A 191 20.68 15.41 -20.66
CA ALA A 191 19.39 14.82 -20.98
C ALA A 191 18.89 15.29 -22.37
N PRO A 192 18.20 14.44 -23.13
CA PRO A 192 17.53 14.82 -24.36
C PRO A 192 16.62 16.04 -24.15
N VAL A 193 16.69 16.99 -25.06
CA VAL A 193 15.85 18.20 -25.04
C VAL A 193 14.72 18.02 -26.06
N ALA A 194 13.48 18.28 -25.64
CA ALA A 194 12.36 18.27 -26.56
C ALA A 194 12.54 19.31 -27.67
N SER A 195 12.25 18.94 -28.91
CA SER A 195 12.15 19.90 -30.00
C SER A 195 11.00 20.88 -29.71
N SER A 196 11.24 22.16 -29.90
CA SER A 196 10.17 23.16 -29.81
C SER A 196 9.10 23.01 -30.90
N THR A 197 9.47 22.32 -32.01
CA THR A 197 8.53 22.01 -33.10
C THR A 197 8.36 20.50 -33.18
N PRO A 198 7.11 19.97 -33.07
CA PRO A 198 6.86 18.54 -33.26
C PRO A 198 7.33 18.07 -34.63
N ALA A 199 8.06 16.96 -34.70
CA ALA A 199 8.53 16.38 -35.96
C ALA A 199 7.39 15.74 -36.78
N GLY A 200 6.25 15.44 -36.14
CA GLY A 200 5.08 14.86 -36.77
C GLY A 200 4.04 14.45 -35.70
N PRO A 201 2.88 13.86 -36.13
CA PRO A 201 1.89 13.36 -35.20
C PRO A 201 2.38 12.08 -34.53
N VAL A 202 1.89 11.81 -33.32
CA VAL A 202 2.01 10.49 -32.69
C VAL A 202 0.95 9.58 -33.30
N ILE A 203 1.38 8.47 -33.91
CA ILE A 203 0.49 7.51 -34.57
C ILE A 203 0.52 6.20 -33.80
N GLN A 204 -0.67 5.72 -33.39
CA GLN A 204 -0.87 4.39 -32.81
C GLN A 204 -1.82 3.62 -33.70
N GLU A 205 -1.45 2.41 -34.09
CA GLU A 205 -2.21 1.58 -35.00
C GLU A 205 -2.40 0.19 -34.40
N SER A 206 -3.59 -0.41 -34.62
CA SER A 206 -3.89 -1.79 -34.26
C SER A 206 -4.32 -2.56 -35.50
N ALA A 207 -3.68 -3.68 -35.78
CA ALA A 207 -3.98 -4.56 -36.92
C ALA A 207 -5.03 -5.64 -36.57
N GLY A 208 -5.96 -5.36 -35.65
CA GLY A 208 -7.06 -6.27 -35.28
C GLY A 208 -6.68 -7.33 -34.24
N ARG A 209 -5.49 -7.29 -33.68
CA ARG A 209 -5.11 -8.16 -32.57
C ARG A 209 -5.74 -7.63 -31.27
N THR A 210 -6.35 -8.53 -30.48
CA THR A 210 -6.90 -8.17 -29.18
C THR A 210 -5.75 -7.90 -28.20
N SER A 211 -5.76 -6.71 -27.61
CA SER A 211 -4.81 -6.27 -26.58
C SER A 211 -5.59 -5.46 -25.54
N ALA A 212 -6.31 -6.16 -24.67
CA ALA A 212 -7.07 -5.53 -23.60
C ALA A 212 -6.14 -5.14 -22.45
N ALA A 213 -6.22 -3.88 -22.00
CA ALA A 213 -5.43 -3.39 -20.88
C ALA A 213 -6.31 -2.60 -19.92
N ARG A 214 -6.00 -2.69 -18.62
CA ARG A 214 -6.54 -1.75 -17.64
C ARG A 214 -6.06 -0.34 -17.97
N THR A 215 -6.74 0.66 -17.45
CA THR A 215 -6.37 2.06 -17.66
C THR A 215 -5.18 2.42 -16.78
N TYR A 216 -4.09 2.91 -17.40
CA TYR A 216 -2.84 3.28 -16.74
C TYR A 216 -2.51 4.75 -16.98
N GLU A 217 -1.71 5.34 -16.10
CA GLU A 217 -1.14 6.69 -16.20
C GLU A 217 0.39 6.65 -16.29
N ASP A 218 0.97 7.84 -16.51
CA ASP A 218 2.42 8.04 -16.56
C ASP A 218 3.13 7.17 -17.62
N LEU A 219 2.41 6.83 -18.71
CA LEU A 219 2.94 6.06 -19.84
C LEU A 219 3.93 6.90 -20.66
N LEU A 220 4.68 6.27 -21.56
CA LEU A 220 5.43 6.99 -22.58
C LEU A 220 4.42 7.58 -23.58
N GLY A 221 4.62 8.84 -24.00
CA GLY A 221 3.74 9.53 -24.92
C GLY A 221 4.28 9.62 -26.34
N ASP A 222 5.61 9.63 -26.49
CA ASP A 222 6.28 9.85 -27.78
C ASP A 222 7.76 9.39 -27.78
N ALA A 223 8.46 9.61 -28.89
CA ALA A 223 9.88 9.26 -29.03
C ALA A 223 10.81 10.07 -28.10
N HIS A 224 10.40 11.26 -27.66
CA HIS A 224 11.17 12.04 -26.68
C HIS A 224 11.12 11.38 -25.30
N ASP A 225 9.93 10.92 -24.88
CA ASP A 225 9.78 10.16 -23.64
C ASP A 225 10.59 8.86 -23.68
N GLU A 226 10.63 8.17 -24.83
CA GLU A 226 11.51 7.00 -25.00
C GLU A 226 12.98 7.36 -24.80
N ALA A 227 13.44 8.49 -25.37
CA ALA A 227 14.82 8.94 -25.23
C ALA A 227 15.14 9.35 -23.78
N LEU A 228 14.20 9.98 -23.08
CA LEU A 228 14.32 10.28 -21.65
C LEU A 228 14.34 9.01 -20.81
N PHE A 229 13.51 8.04 -21.15
CA PHE A 229 13.47 6.73 -20.46
C PHE A 229 14.82 6.02 -20.59
N ASP A 230 15.36 5.93 -21.82
CA ASP A 230 16.70 5.37 -22.03
C ASP A 230 17.78 6.15 -21.25
N HIS A 231 17.71 7.48 -21.26
CA HIS A 231 18.72 8.34 -20.63
C HIS A 231 18.78 8.16 -19.11
N TYR A 232 17.63 8.17 -18.43
CA TYR A 232 17.59 8.14 -16.97
C TYR A 232 17.64 6.73 -16.39
N PHE A 233 17.02 5.76 -17.07
CA PHE A 233 16.86 4.42 -16.54
C PHE A 233 18.02 3.48 -16.91
N THR A 234 18.83 3.82 -17.93
CA THR A 234 20.04 3.06 -18.21
C THR A 234 21.10 3.30 -17.14
N GLY A 235 21.65 2.22 -16.61
CA GLY A 235 22.70 2.27 -15.62
C GLY A 235 23.72 1.14 -15.77
N GLN A 236 24.70 1.13 -14.89
CA GLN A 236 25.79 0.15 -14.82
C GLN A 236 25.80 -0.51 -13.44
N LEU A 237 25.71 -1.84 -13.38
CA LEU A 237 26.01 -2.56 -12.14
C LEU A 237 27.51 -2.46 -11.83
N ALA A 238 27.81 -2.34 -10.55
CA ALA A 238 29.18 -2.34 -10.05
C ALA A 238 29.28 -3.03 -8.69
N ARG A 239 30.38 -3.73 -8.46
CA ARG A 239 30.79 -4.18 -7.13
C ARG A 239 31.51 -3.03 -6.44
N ILE A 240 31.06 -2.67 -5.25
CA ILE A 240 31.63 -1.63 -4.39
C ILE A 240 32.19 -2.30 -3.14
N ASP A 241 33.48 -2.23 -2.91
CA ASP A 241 34.06 -2.73 -1.67
C ASP A 241 33.82 -1.74 -0.50
N LEU A 242 34.12 -2.20 0.71
CA LEU A 242 33.95 -1.34 1.89
C LEU A 242 34.87 -0.11 1.91
N ALA A 243 35.94 -0.07 1.15
CA ALA A 243 36.82 1.10 0.99
C ALA A 243 36.31 2.08 -0.07
N GLY A 244 35.31 1.67 -0.88
CA GLY A 244 34.73 2.48 -1.95
C GLY A 244 35.32 2.20 -3.34
N ALA A 245 36.20 1.19 -3.48
CA ALA A 245 36.68 0.80 -4.81
C ALA A 245 35.55 0.20 -5.64
N LYS A 246 35.38 0.72 -6.86
CA LYS A 246 34.29 0.40 -7.78
C LYS A 246 34.81 -0.45 -8.95
N GLN A 247 34.17 -1.61 -9.17
CA GLN A 247 34.41 -2.51 -10.27
C GLN A 247 33.12 -2.69 -11.08
N PRO A 248 33.04 -2.26 -12.35
CA PRO A 248 31.86 -2.47 -13.18
C PRO A 248 31.61 -3.95 -13.46
N ILE A 249 30.33 -4.33 -13.56
CA ILE A 249 29.86 -5.70 -13.82
C ILE A 249 29.03 -5.72 -15.10
N GLY A 250 29.45 -6.51 -16.09
CA GLY A 250 28.71 -6.68 -17.34
C GLY A 250 28.56 -5.40 -18.14
N THR A 251 27.55 -5.35 -19.00
CA THR A 251 27.22 -4.19 -19.86
C THR A 251 26.15 -3.32 -19.25
N PRO A 252 26.14 -2.00 -19.52
CA PRO A 252 25.04 -1.11 -19.17
C PRO A 252 23.69 -1.59 -19.71
N GLY A 253 22.60 -1.19 -19.06
CA GLY A 253 21.25 -1.52 -19.50
C GLY A 253 20.16 -0.99 -18.58
N LEU A 254 18.91 -1.22 -18.97
CA LEU A 254 17.70 -0.92 -18.20
C LEU A 254 17.46 -2.07 -17.22
N ILE A 255 18.19 -2.12 -16.10
CA ILE A 255 18.18 -3.22 -15.14
C ILE A 255 17.15 -2.90 -14.08
N THR A 256 16.00 -3.60 -14.13
CA THR A 256 14.91 -3.42 -13.18
C THR A 256 15.17 -4.10 -11.85
N GLU A 257 15.78 -5.29 -11.90
CA GLU A 257 16.09 -6.09 -10.72
C GLU A 257 17.44 -6.77 -10.86
N PHE A 258 18.10 -6.97 -9.73
CA PHE A 258 19.31 -7.77 -9.63
C PHE A 258 19.43 -8.41 -8.25
N SER A 259 19.96 -9.63 -8.20
CA SER A 259 20.20 -10.34 -6.95
C SER A 259 21.42 -11.25 -7.04
N VAL A 260 22.17 -11.35 -5.95
CA VAL A 260 23.35 -12.18 -5.83
C VAL A 260 22.95 -13.57 -5.32
N SER A 261 23.52 -14.64 -5.90
CA SER A 261 23.37 -16.01 -5.39
C SER A 261 23.89 -16.13 -3.97
N PRO A 262 23.35 -17.05 -3.12
CA PRO A 262 23.80 -17.20 -1.74
C PRO A 262 25.31 -17.49 -1.59
N ASP A 263 25.95 -18.13 -2.58
CA ASP A 263 27.40 -18.37 -2.59
C ASP A 263 28.24 -17.17 -3.11
N GLY A 264 27.60 -16.09 -3.54
CA GLY A 264 28.26 -14.88 -4.02
C GLY A 264 28.91 -14.97 -5.39
N ARG A 265 28.70 -16.07 -6.15
CA ARG A 265 29.40 -16.30 -7.45
C ARG A 265 28.63 -15.82 -8.67
N TYR A 266 27.30 -15.75 -8.57
CA TYR A 266 26.42 -15.43 -9.69
C TYR A 266 25.54 -14.26 -9.38
N LEU A 267 25.13 -13.59 -10.45
CA LEU A 267 24.18 -12.47 -10.44
C LEU A 267 23.02 -12.81 -11.36
N LEU A 268 21.81 -12.78 -10.82
CA LEU A 268 20.55 -12.80 -11.58
C LEU A 268 20.16 -11.37 -11.88
N THR A 269 19.81 -11.08 -13.13
CA THR A 269 19.36 -9.75 -13.56
C THR A 269 18.10 -9.84 -14.39
N GLU A 270 17.22 -8.86 -14.23
CA GLU A 270 16.11 -8.58 -15.13
C GLU A 270 16.37 -7.29 -15.87
N ARG A 271 16.18 -7.28 -17.19
CA ARG A 271 16.45 -6.15 -18.08
C ARG A 271 15.29 -5.88 -19.01
N LEU A 272 14.89 -4.63 -19.15
CA LEU A 272 13.96 -4.20 -20.17
C LEU A 272 14.66 -4.00 -21.51
N LYS A 273 13.92 -4.23 -22.56
CA LYS A 273 14.37 -4.08 -23.95
C LYS A 273 13.33 -3.32 -24.78
N ARG A 274 13.73 -2.90 -25.97
CA ARG A 274 12.82 -2.37 -27.00
C ARG A 274 12.13 -3.50 -27.78
N PRO A 275 10.95 -3.23 -28.40
CA PRO A 275 10.23 -1.95 -28.47
C PRO A 275 9.45 -1.63 -27.18
N TYR A 276 9.27 -0.34 -26.89
CA TYR A 276 8.44 0.12 -25.79
C TYR A 276 6.95 0.20 -26.20
N SER A 277 6.07 0.49 -25.24
CA SER A 277 4.64 0.66 -25.47
C SER A 277 4.18 2.02 -24.96
N TYR A 278 3.23 2.64 -25.66
CA TYR A 278 2.52 3.84 -25.24
C TYR A 278 1.16 3.54 -24.58
N LEU A 279 0.81 2.24 -24.46
CA LEU A 279 -0.45 1.79 -23.86
C LEU A 279 -0.24 1.02 -22.55
N LEU A 280 0.98 0.52 -22.33
CA LEU A 280 1.34 -0.31 -21.19
C LEU A 280 2.52 0.28 -20.43
N PRO A 281 2.53 0.19 -19.09
CA PRO A 281 3.69 0.57 -18.28
C PRO A 281 4.87 -0.39 -18.49
N ALA A 282 6.06 0.06 -18.13
CA ALA A 282 7.33 -0.61 -18.41
C ALA A 282 7.43 -2.06 -17.88
N ARG A 283 6.68 -2.42 -16.82
CA ARG A 283 6.63 -3.81 -16.33
C ARG A 283 6.11 -4.84 -17.35
N PHE A 284 5.50 -4.38 -18.45
CA PHE A 284 5.04 -5.23 -19.56
C PHE A 284 5.96 -5.17 -20.78
N PHE A 285 7.01 -4.34 -20.76
CA PHE A 285 7.94 -4.22 -21.87
C PHE A 285 8.70 -5.53 -22.11
N PRO A 286 9.30 -5.69 -23.30
CA PRO A 286 10.15 -6.84 -23.57
C PRO A 286 11.22 -6.98 -22.49
N THR A 287 11.37 -8.20 -21.96
CA THR A 287 12.17 -8.47 -20.76
C THR A 287 13.12 -9.62 -20.99
N GLU A 288 14.38 -9.44 -20.62
CA GLU A 288 15.38 -10.49 -20.52
C GLU A 288 15.67 -10.82 -19.04
N ILE A 289 15.59 -12.09 -18.66
CA ILE A 289 16.06 -12.58 -17.36
C ILE A 289 17.28 -13.44 -17.61
N ALA A 290 18.41 -13.10 -17.01
CA ALA A 290 19.68 -13.76 -17.26
C ALA A 290 20.53 -13.94 -16.01
N VAL A 291 21.38 -14.97 -16.03
CA VAL A 291 22.42 -15.22 -15.03
C VAL A 291 23.77 -14.91 -15.62
N SER A 292 24.57 -14.16 -14.89
CA SER A 292 25.99 -13.93 -15.16
C SER A 292 26.85 -14.35 -13.96
N THR A 293 28.14 -14.51 -14.15
CA THR A 293 29.08 -14.51 -13.04
C THR A 293 29.12 -13.14 -12.38
N ILE A 294 29.61 -13.06 -11.13
CA ILE A 294 29.80 -11.78 -10.44
C ILE A 294 30.84 -10.87 -11.14
N ALA A 295 31.63 -11.40 -12.08
CA ALA A 295 32.52 -10.64 -12.94
C ALA A 295 31.82 -10.15 -14.22
N GLY A 296 30.55 -10.46 -14.43
CA GLY A 296 29.74 -10.02 -15.56
C GLY A 296 29.81 -10.90 -16.80
N GLN A 297 30.42 -12.09 -16.72
CA GLN A 297 30.42 -13.03 -17.84
C GLN A 297 29.05 -13.71 -17.93
N ALA A 298 28.44 -13.71 -19.11
CA ALA A 298 27.16 -14.37 -19.34
C ALA A 298 27.27 -15.88 -19.10
N VAL A 299 26.28 -16.43 -18.38
CA VAL A 299 26.21 -17.86 -18.06
C VAL A 299 24.96 -18.47 -18.68
N LYS A 300 23.79 -17.82 -18.52
CA LYS A 300 22.50 -18.34 -18.98
C LYS A 300 21.51 -17.20 -19.21
N THR A 301 20.84 -17.22 -20.35
CA THR A 301 19.57 -16.51 -20.50
C THR A 301 18.44 -17.46 -20.14
N LEU A 302 17.67 -17.13 -19.11
CA LEU A 302 16.52 -17.92 -18.69
C LEU A 302 15.31 -17.63 -19.59
N VAL A 303 15.04 -16.34 -19.86
CA VAL A 303 13.96 -15.91 -20.71
C VAL A 303 14.35 -14.67 -21.52
N ASP A 304 13.86 -14.62 -22.74
CA ASP A 304 13.82 -13.45 -23.59
C ASP A 304 12.37 -13.28 -24.07
N ARG A 305 11.62 -12.39 -23.41
CA ARG A 305 10.17 -12.24 -23.57
C ARG A 305 9.86 -11.01 -24.41
N PRO A 306 8.97 -11.08 -25.38
CA PRO A 306 8.46 -9.92 -26.10
C PRO A 306 7.52 -9.08 -25.20
N LEU A 307 7.02 -7.96 -25.74
CA LEU A 307 6.00 -7.12 -25.11
C LEU A 307 4.80 -7.98 -24.67
N ALA A 308 4.42 -7.88 -23.39
CA ALA A 308 3.31 -8.64 -22.81
C ALA A 308 1.98 -7.89 -22.95
N ASP A 309 1.50 -7.74 -24.20
CA ASP A 309 0.29 -6.99 -24.53
C ASP A 309 -0.91 -7.90 -24.86
N ASP A 310 -0.77 -9.23 -24.69
CA ASP A 310 -1.81 -10.23 -24.95
C ASP A 310 -2.37 -10.91 -23.68
N LEU A 311 -2.11 -10.32 -22.52
CA LEU A 311 -2.58 -10.88 -21.25
C LEU A 311 -4.11 -10.74 -21.12
N PRO A 312 -4.82 -11.78 -20.65
CA PRO A 312 -6.22 -11.67 -20.28
C PRO A 312 -6.44 -10.61 -19.19
N VAL A 313 -7.60 -9.96 -19.21
CA VAL A 313 -8.02 -9.08 -18.10
C VAL A 313 -8.53 -9.95 -16.95
N ASP A 314 -7.62 -10.44 -16.15
CA ASP A 314 -7.89 -11.29 -14.99
C ASP A 314 -6.76 -11.08 -13.95
N PHE A 315 -7.07 -11.22 -12.66
CA PHE A 315 -6.06 -11.01 -11.61
C PHE A 315 -4.99 -12.10 -11.60
N ASP A 316 -5.37 -13.32 -11.96
CA ASP A 316 -4.45 -14.45 -12.02
C ASP A 316 -3.84 -14.66 -13.42
N ALA A 317 -4.10 -13.72 -14.35
CA ALA A 317 -3.47 -13.75 -15.68
C ALA A 317 -1.96 -13.49 -15.55
N THR A 318 -1.18 -14.27 -16.29
CA THR A 318 0.28 -14.15 -16.24
C THR A 318 0.92 -14.39 -17.61
N VAL A 319 2.20 -14.07 -17.72
CA VAL A 319 3.01 -14.25 -18.92
C VAL A 319 3.31 -15.74 -19.16
N LYS A 320 3.54 -16.08 -20.41
CA LYS A 320 4.02 -17.41 -20.81
C LYS A 320 5.52 -17.56 -20.53
N GLY A 321 5.94 -18.78 -20.25
CA GLY A 321 7.35 -19.09 -19.95
C GLY A 321 7.80 -18.71 -18.55
N PRO A 322 9.12 -18.72 -18.29
CA PRO A 322 9.68 -18.46 -16.97
C PRO A 322 9.33 -17.06 -16.45
N ARG A 323 8.94 -16.99 -15.19
CA ARG A 323 8.66 -15.76 -14.44
C ARG A 323 9.05 -15.92 -12.97
N GLU A 324 9.15 -14.79 -12.26
CA GLU A 324 9.45 -14.77 -10.82
C GLU A 324 10.73 -15.57 -10.49
N ALA A 325 11.77 -15.36 -11.30
CA ALA A 325 13.03 -16.03 -11.15
C ALA A 325 13.77 -15.49 -9.92
N VAL A 326 14.14 -16.41 -9.00
CA VAL A 326 14.83 -16.08 -7.76
C VAL A 326 15.90 -17.13 -7.43
N TRP A 327 16.81 -16.78 -6.53
CA TRP A 327 17.71 -17.74 -5.93
C TRP A 327 17.02 -18.51 -4.82
N ARG A 328 17.18 -19.82 -4.80
CA ARG A 328 16.82 -20.66 -3.67
C ARG A 328 17.66 -20.25 -2.45
N SER A 329 16.99 -19.85 -1.37
CA SER A 329 17.66 -19.18 -0.24
C SER A 329 18.60 -20.07 0.56
N ASP A 330 18.30 -21.36 0.67
CA ASP A 330 19.05 -22.36 1.45
C ASP A 330 20.13 -23.10 0.65
N ALA A 331 20.27 -22.83 -0.65
CA ALA A 331 21.25 -23.50 -1.52
C ALA A 331 22.28 -22.50 -2.08
N PRO A 332 23.51 -22.93 -2.38
CA PRO A 332 24.61 -22.04 -2.81
C PRO A 332 24.30 -21.22 -4.06
N ALA A 333 23.79 -21.88 -5.13
CA ALA A 333 23.46 -21.23 -6.40
C ALA A 333 22.47 -22.09 -7.18
N THR A 334 21.23 -22.13 -6.75
CA THR A 334 20.13 -22.80 -7.44
C THR A 334 19.10 -21.76 -7.84
N LEU A 335 18.85 -21.63 -9.15
CA LEU A 335 17.82 -20.76 -9.70
C LEU A 335 16.47 -21.48 -9.59
N VAL A 336 15.42 -20.71 -9.26
CA VAL A 336 14.03 -21.17 -9.17
C VAL A 336 13.15 -20.21 -9.95
N TRP A 337 12.13 -20.72 -10.65
CA TRP A 337 11.17 -19.90 -11.38
C TRP A 337 9.85 -20.66 -11.56
N ALA A 338 8.78 -19.95 -11.88
CA ALA A 338 7.49 -20.53 -12.23
C ALA A 338 7.22 -20.45 -13.73
N GLU A 339 6.44 -21.40 -14.26
CA GLU A 339 5.94 -21.41 -15.63
C GLU A 339 4.46 -21.76 -15.65
N ALA A 340 3.65 -20.99 -16.44
CA ALA A 340 2.23 -21.24 -16.59
C ALA A 340 1.97 -22.46 -17.48
N LEU A 341 1.20 -23.42 -16.97
CA LEU A 341 0.75 -24.62 -17.72
C LEU A 341 -0.50 -24.35 -18.57
N ASP A 342 -1.25 -23.29 -18.23
CA ASP A 342 -2.48 -22.88 -18.88
C ASP A 342 -2.26 -21.77 -19.95
N GLY A 343 -1.01 -21.52 -20.31
CA GLY A 343 -0.66 -20.45 -21.23
C GLY A 343 -0.91 -19.04 -20.70
N GLY A 344 -1.01 -18.89 -19.36
CA GLY A 344 -1.26 -17.62 -18.68
C GLY A 344 -2.73 -17.26 -18.52
N ASN A 345 -3.65 -18.14 -18.93
CA ASN A 345 -5.09 -17.92 -18.79
C ASN A 345 -5.66 -18.72 -17.60
N PRO A 346 -5.97 -18.05 -16.47
CA PRO A 346 -6.45 -18.71 -15.25
C PRO A 346 -7.84 -19.36 -15.42
N ARG A 347 -8.55 -19.06 -16.49
CA ARG A 347 -9.87 -19.67 -16.79
C ARG A 347 -9.79 -21.02 -17.54
N ALA A 348 -8.59 -21.47 -17.85
CA ALA A 348 -8.39 -22.79 -18.46
C ALA A 348 -8.78 -23.90 -17.46
N LYS A 349 -9.53 -24.88 -17.93
CA LYS A 349 -9.99 -26.00 -17.10
C LYS A 349 -8.92 -27.10 -17.05
N ILE A 350 -7.89 -26.90 -16.27
CA ILE A 350 -6.79 -27.85 -16.06
C ILE A 350 -6.55 -28.08 -14.57
N ALA A 351 -5.89 -29.17 -14.22
CA ALA A 351 -5.69 -29.57 -12.82
C ALA A 351 -4.61 -28.72 -12.11
N PHE A 352 -3.60 -28.28 -12.86
CA PHE A 352 -2.48 -27.48 -12.33
C PHE A 352 -2.25 -26.30 -13.27
N HIS A 353 -2.23 -25.11 -12.69
CA HIS A 353 -2.07 -23.87 -13.43
C HIS A 353 -0.61 -23.46 -13.62
N ASP A 354 0.26 -23.84 -12.67
CA ASP A 354 1.69 -23.55 -12.76
C ASP A 354 2.56 -24.78 -12.40
N LYS A 355 3.81 -24.74 -12.84
CA LYS A 355 4.90 -25.56 -12.34
C LYS A 355 6.04 -24.67 -11.84
N VAL A 356 6.70 -25.13 -10.79
CA VAL A 356 7.88 -24.52 -10.20
C VAL A 356 9.11 -25.33 -10.61
N MET A 357 10.07 -24.66 -11.23
CA MET A 357 11.27 -25.27 -11.79
C MET A 357 12.51 -24.88 -10.98
N MET A 358 13.49 -25.75 -10.92
CA MET A 358 14.79 -25.50 -10.30
C MET A 358 15.94 -25.87 -11.24
N GLN A 359 17.04 -25.12 -11.16
CA GLN A 359 18.29 -25.48 -11.85
C GLN A 359 19.49 -25.01 -11.04
N ALA A 360 20.33 -25.93 -10.64
CA ALA A 360 21.56 -25.64 -9.91
C ALA A 360 22.71 -25.25 -10.85
N ALA A 361 23.62 -24.40 -10.35
CA ALA A 361 24.86 -24.08 -11.02
C ALA A 361 25.70 -25.37 -11.27
N PRO A 362 26.47 -25.43 -12.39
CA PRO A 362 26.77 -24.38 -13.36
C PRO A 362 25.70 -24.21 -14.47
N PHE A 363 24.44 -24.66 -14.29
CA PHE A 363 23.30 -24.55 -15.20
C PHE A 363 23.43 -25.35 -16.50
N ALA A 364 24.32 -26.36 -16.52
CA ALA A 364 24.51 -27.23 -17.65
C ALA A 364 23.51 -28.40 -17.71
N ALA A 365 23.02 -28.85 -16.54
CA ALA A 365 22.00 -29.89 -16.46
C ALA A 365 20.63 -29.32 -16.82
N ALA A 366 19.72 -30.17 -17.29
CA ALA A 366 18.33 -29.77 -17.51
C ALA A 366 17.68 -29.28 -16.21
N PRO A 367 16.76 -28.28 -16.28
CA PRO A 367 15.94 -27.89 -15.13
C PRO A 367 15.10 -29.07 -14.61
N VAL A 368 14.87 -29.08 -13.31
CA VAL A 368 14.08 -30.09 -12.61
C VAL A 368 12.79 -29.44 -12.11
N GLU A 369 11.65 -30.11 -12.29
CA GLU A 369 10.36 -29.66 -11.75
C GLU A 369 10.31 -29.96 -10.26
N LEU A 370 10.20 -28.91 -9.44
CA LEU A 370 10.04 -29.02 -7.98
C LEU A 370 8.61 -29.40 -7.60
N ALA A 371 7.63 -28.74 -8.19
CA ALA A 371 6.22 -28.92 -7.89
C ALA A 371 5.32 -28.42 -9.03
N GLN A 372 4.09 -28.94 -9.08
CA GLN A 372 2.98 -28.32 -9.79
C GLN A 372 2.00 -27.75 -8.78
N THR A 373 1.39 -26.60 -9.10
CA THR A 373 0.45 -25.91 -8.22
C THR A 373 -0.94 -25.84 -8.84
N PRO A 374 -2.00 -26.17 -8.06
CA PRO A 374 -3.38 -26.09 -8.52
C PRO A 374 -3.81 -24.69 -8.98
N ALA A 375 -3.25 -23.65 -8.36
CA ALA A 375 -3.51 -22.25 -8.66
C ALA A 375 -2.23 -21.53 -9.10
N ARG A 376 -2.25 -20.18 -9.16
CA ARG A 376 -1.05 -19.39 -9.48
C ARG A 376 -0.02 -19.49 -8.38
N TYR A 377 1.18 -19.91 -8.73
CA TYR A 377 2.34 -19.83 -7.86
C TYR A 377 2.50 -18.40 -7.31
N SER A 378 2.64 -18.30 -6.00
CA SER A 378 2.87 -17.04 -5.29
C SER A 378 4.30 -16.95 -4.79
N GLU A 379 4.76 -17.94 -4.00
CA GLU A 379 6.10 -17.94 -3.43
C GLU A 379 6.54 -19.33 -2.95
N THR A 380 7.82 -19.47 -2.60
CA THR A 380 8.35 -20.63 -1.88
C THR A 380 9.07 -20.18 -0.63
N LEU A 381 8.65 -20.69 0.52
CA LEU A 381 9.35 -20.55 1.79
C LEU A 381 10.37 -21.68 1.91
N TRP A 382 11.63 -21.32 1.91
CA TRP A 382 12.74 -22.27 1.95
C TRP A 382 13.10 -22.64 3.38
N GLY A 383 13.34 -23.90 3.64
CA GLY A 383 13.91 -24.40 4.89
C GLY A 383 15.27 -25.02 4.66
N ASP A 384 15.27 -26.19 4.03
CA ASP A 384 16.47 -26.93 3.62
C ASP A 384 16.18 -27.92 2.48
N ASP A 385 17.14 -28.80 2.13
CA ASP A 385 16.94 -29.82 1.10
C ASP A 385 15.84 -30.85 1.42
N GLY A 386 15.45 -30.98 2.67
CA GLY A 386 14.37 -31.88 3.13
C GLY A 386 12.99 -31.25 3.18
N PHE A 387 12.88 -29.93 3.28
CA PHE A 387 11.61 -29.26 3.48
C PHE A 387 11.58 -27.81 2.98
N ALA A 388 10.59 -27.53 2.14
CA ALA A 388 10.17 -26.17 1.76
C ALA A 388 8.65 -26.15 1.62
N ILE A 389 8.04 -24.97 1.58
CA ILE A 389 6.60 -24.75 1.39
C ILE A 389 6.40 -23.94 0.11
N VAL A 390 5.76 -24.52 -0.87
CA VAL A 390 5.28 -23.83 -2.08
C VAL A 390 3.87 -23.33 -1.80
N ILE A 391 3.61 -22.06 -2.09
CA ILE A 391 2.32 -21.39 -1.89
C ILE A 391 1.77 -20.98 -3.25
N ASP A 392 0.50 -21.27 -3.47
CA ASP A 392 -0.28 -20.80 -4.61
C ASP A 392 -1.56 -20.12 -4.14
N ARG A 393 -2.12 -19.27 -5.02
CA ARG A 393 -3.39 -18.58 -4.76
C ARG A 393 -4.27 -18.53 -5.99
N GLU A 394 -5.58 -18.68 -5.77
CA GLU A 394 -6.62 -18.39 -6.75
C GLU A 394 -7.47 -17.21 -6.28
N TRP A 395 -7.42 -16.12 -7.03
CA TRP A 395 -8.15 -14.90 -6.65
C TRP A 395 -9.67 -15.10 -6.70
N ARG A 396 -10.19 -15.85 -7.65
CA ARG A 396 -11.63 -16.03 -7.86
C ARG A 396 -12.31 -16.77 -6.70
N SER A 397 -11.71 -17.86 -6.22
CA SER A 397 -12.21 -18.65 -5.09
C SER A 397 -11.73 -18.16 -3.73
N ARG A 398 -10.75 -17.25 -3.72
CA ARG A 398 -10.01 -16.85 -2.50
C ARG A 398 -9.24 -18.01 -1.86
N THR A 399 -8.91 -19.02 -2.63
CA THR A 399 -8.20 -20.20 -2.13
C THR A 399 -6.69 -20.00 -2.14
N GLU A 400 -6.05 -20.44 -1.08
CA GLU A 400 -4.59 -20.59 -0.96
C GLU A 400 -4.26 -22.04 -0.63
N HIS A 401 -3.32 -22.64 -1.37
CA HIS A 401 -2.74 -23.92 -1.03
C HIS A 401 -1.33 -23.75 -0.50
N ARG A 402 -0.99 -24.50 0.53
CA ARG A 402 0.37 -24.62 1.05
C ARG A 402 0.82 -26.06 0.85
N LEU A 403 1.83 -26.24 0.01
CA LEU A 403 2.35 -27.56 -0.42
C LEU A 403 3.73 -27.78 0.20
N ALA A 404 3.88 -28.79 1.04
CA ALA A 404 5.21 -29.26 1.47
C ALA A 404 5.90 -29.96 0.32
N VAL A 405 7.15 -29.61 0.09
CA VAL A 405 8.05 -30.20 -0.91
C VAL A 405 9.40 -30.49 -0.27
N ALA A 406 10.11 -31.49 -0.80
CA ALA A 406 11.50 -31.74 -0.45
C ALA A 406 12.37 -31.48 -1.68
N PRO A 407 13.16 -30.41 -1.72
CA PRO A 407 14.02 -30.12 -2.88
C PRO A 407 14.95 -31.26 -3.29
N SER A 408 15.37 -32.11 -2.35
CA SER A 408 16.14 -33.33 -2.62
C SER A 408 15.34 -34.46 -3.26
N ARG A 409 14.02 -34.38 -3.27
CA ARG A 409 13.09 -35.34 -3.90
C ARG A 409 12.02 -34.59 -4.70
N PRO A 410 12.44 -33.87 -5.77
CA PRO A 410 11.57 -32.99 -6.53
C PRO A 410 10.38 -33.74 -7.15
N GLY A 411 9.28 -33.05 -7.43
CA GLY A 411 8.05 -33.61 -7.97
C GLY A 411 7.14 -34.30 -6.95
N GLN A 412 7.58 -34.46 -5.70
CA GLN A 412 6.75 -35.01 -4.62
C GLN A 412 6.18 -33.86 -3.78
N THR A 413 4.88 -33.70 -3.81
CA THR A 413 4.16 -32.68 -3.08
C THR A 413 3.19 -33.29 -2.08
N ARG A 414 2.98 -32.60 -0.95
CA ARG A 414 1.97 -32.95 0.05
C ARG A 414 1.29 -31.66 0.52
N THR A 415 -0.03 -31.61 0.41
CA THR A 415 -0.79 -30.46 0.90
C THR A 415 -0.70 -30.36 2.43
N ILE A 416 -0.23 -29.22 2.93
CA ILE A 416 -0.23 -28.86 4.36
C ILE A 416 -1.59 -28.28 4.73
N SER A 417 -2.06 -27.30 3.95
CA SER A 417 -3.35 -26.65 4.17
C SER A 417 -3.95 -26.14 2.86
N THR A 418 -5.28 -26.06 2.87
CA THR A 418 -6.06 -25.34 1.86
C THR A 418 -6.99 -24.42 2.62
N ILE A 419 -6.85 -23.12 2.43
CA ILE A 419 -7.58 -22.10 3.20
C ILE A 419 -8.23 -21.07 2.27
N ASN A 420 -9.28 -20.45 2.73
CA ASN A 420 -9.73 -19.18 2.17
C ASN A 420 -8.87 -18.07 2.79
N TYR A 421 -8.03 -17.38 2.00
CA TYR A 421 -7.12 -16.37 2.54
C TYR A 421 -7.82 -15.09 3.05
N GLN A 422 -9.14 -14.96 2.86
CA GLN A 422 -9.95 -13.94 3.52
C GLN A 422 -10.44 -14.39 4.91
N ASP A 423 -10.35 -15.70 5.24
CA ASP A 423 -10.78 -16.27 6.53
C ASP A 423 -9.75 -15.98 7.61
N GLN A 424 -9.98 -14.91 8.38
CA GLN A 424 -9.08 -14.49 9.45
C GLN A 424 -9.12 -15.42 10.66
N TYR A 425 -10.25 -16.12 10.91
CA TYR A 425 -10.34 -17.06 12.03
C TYR A 425 -9.66 -18.40 11.72
N GLY A 426 -9.67 -18.78 10.46
CA GLY A 426 -8.98 -19.98 9.95
C GLY A 426 -7.53 -19.78 9.57
N ASP A 427 -6.99 -18.56 9.70
CA ASP A 427 -5.60 -18.28 9.38
C ASP A 427 -4.64 -19.04 10.29
N PRO A 428 -3.83 -19.97 9.73
CA PRO A 428 -2.88 -20.76 10.52
C PRO A 428 -1.65 -19.96 10.95
N GLY A 429 -1.49 -18.73 10.46
CA GLY A 429 -0.28 -17.93 10.58
C GLY A 429 0.81 -18.34 9.59
N GLU A 430 1.95 -17.66 9.68
CA GLU A 430 3.07 -17.79 8.75
C GLU A 430 4.30 -18.41 9.44
N PRO A 431 5.05 -19.28 8.77
CA PRO A 431 6.35 -19.72 9.25
C PRO A 431 7.27 -18.51 9.54
N ILE A 432 7.97 -18.55 10.65
CA ILE A 432 8.98 -17.54 10.96
C ILE A 432 10.16 -17.79 10.03
N VAL A 433 10.56 -16.77 9.27
CA VAL A 433 11.77 -16.77 8.45
C VAL A 433 12.80 -15.84 9.05
N GLU A 434 14.05 -16.23 8.97
CA GLU A 434 15.22 -15.47 9.44
C GLU A 434 16.33 -15.55 8.41
N ASP A 435 17.17 -14.53 8.34
CA ASP A 435 18.28 -14.52 7.40
C ASP A 435 19.34 -15.54 7.82
N ASN A 436 19.74 -16.39 6.90
CA ASN A 436 20.88 -17.28 7.06
C ASN A 436 22.23 -16.51 6.94
N ALA A 437 23.35 -17.21 7.03
CA ALA A 437 24.67 -16.61 6.94
C ALA A 437 24.96 -15.87 5.62
N ALA A 438 24.17 -16.15 4.57
CA ALA A 438 24.25 -15.47 3.28
C ALA A 438 23.30 -14.25 3.19
N GLY A 439 22.56 -13.91 4.26
CA GLY A 439 21.54 -12.87 4.27
C GLY A 439 20.33 -13.23 3.43
N LYS A 440 19.96 -14.51 3.38
CA LYS A 440 18.79 -14.99 2.65
C LYS A 440 17.76 -15.59 3.61
N PRO A 441 16.47 -15.29 3.43
CA PRO A 441 15.42 -15.74 4.34
C PRO A 441 15.22 -17.26 4.24
N VAL A 442 15.27 -17.94 5.39
CA VAL A 442 14.97 -19.37 5.53
C VAL A 442 14.04 -19.58 6.72
N MET A 443 13.19 -20.61 6.66
CA MET A 443 12.29 -20.98 7.76
C MET A 443 13.09 -21.43 8.99
N ARG A 444 12.60 -21.04 10.15
CA ARG A 444 13.19 -21.37 11.44
C ARG A 444 12.68 -22.71 11.94
N PHE A 445 13.55 -23.74 11.93
CA PHE A 445 13.24 -25.06 12.46
C PHE A 445 13.28 -25.11 13.99
N THR A 446 12.52 -26.05 14.56
CA THR A 446 12.70 -26.48 15.96
C THR A 446 14.06 -27.15 16.15
N PRO A 447 14.61 -27.20 17.37
CA PRO A 447 15.89 -27.88 17.63
C PRO A 447 15.90 -29.37 17.28
N ALA A 448 14.74 -30.04 17.33
CA ALA A 448 14.61 -31.44 16.94
C ALA A 448 14.46 -31.63 15.42
N HIS A 449 14.34 -30.53 14.67
CA HIS A 449 14.13 -30.50 13.21
C HIS A 449 12.87 -31.27 12.76
N ASP A 450 11.86 -31.36 13.65
CA ASP A 450 10.59 -32.03 13.44
C ASP A 450 9.44 -31.07 13.12
N GLY A 451 9.69 -29.76 13.23
CA GLY A 451 8.73 -28.70 12.97
C GLY A 451 9.39 -27.36 12.65
N VAL A 452 8.59 -26.37 12.25
CA VAL A 452 8.97 -24.97 12.08
C VAL A 452 8.20 -24.09 13.05
N TYR A 453 8.82 -22.96 13.45
CA TYR A 453 8.12 -21.95 14.23
C TYR A 453 7.16 -21.14 13.35
N VAL A 454 5.99 -20.82 13.91
CA VAL A 454 4.90 -20.10 13.22
C VAL A 454 4.40 -18.98 14.10
N THR A 455 4.05 -17.84 13.52
CA THR A 455 3.40 -16.71 14.17
C THR A 455 2.21 -16.23 13.35
N GLY A 456 1.22 -15.63 14.00
CA GLY A 456 0.04 -15.07 13.32
C GLY A 456 -0.76 -14.17 14.24
N ASP A 457 -1.77 -13.52 13.71
CA ASP A 457 -2.63 -12.58 14.43
C ASP A 457 -3.58 -13.26 15.43
N GLY A 458 -3.91 -14.53 15.23
CA GLY A 458 -4.79 -15.28 16.11
C GLY A 458 -6.16 -14.63 16.27
N ALA A 459 -6.77 -14.22 15.14
CA ALA A 459 -8.06 -13.57 15.13
C ALA A 459 -9.17 -14.50 15.61
N THR A 460 -10.08 -13.97 16.42
CA THR A 460 -11.26 -14.69 16.96
C THR A 460 -12.41 -13.70 17.12
N LYS A 461 -13.62 -14.18 17.43
CA LYS A 461 -14.76 -13.33 17.80
C LYS A 461 -14.50 -12.45 19.02
N ALA A 462 -13.57 -12.86 19.91
CA ALA A 462 -13.20 -12.12 21.12
C ALA A 462 -12.07 -11.12 20.91
N GLY A 463 -11.47 -11.07 19.72
CA GLY A 463 -10.38 -10.19 19.35
C GLY A 463 -9.21 -10.92 18.70
N ALA A 464 -8.16 -10.17 18.41
CA ALA A 464 -6.90 -10.69 17.86
C ALA A 464 -5.89 -10.92 19.00
N PHE A 465 -5.38 -12.15 19.08
CA PHE A 465 -4.42 -12.62 20.10
C PHE A 465 -3.18 -13.22 19.42
N PRO A 466 -2.25 -12.38 18.94
CA PRO A 466 -1.06 -12.86 18.27
C PRO A 466 -0.34 -13.95 19.05
N PHE A 467 0.29 -14.86 18.33
CA PHE A 467 0.84 -16.08 18.93
C PHE A 467 2.20 -16.49 18.36
N LEU A 468 2.88 -17.33 19.12
CA LEU A 468 3.98 -18.19 18.68
C LEU A 468 3.52 -19.64 18.79
N ALA A 469 3.77 -20.44 17.75
CA ALA A 469 3.48 -21.87 17.71
C ALA A 469 4.59 -22.65 17.03
N THR A 470 4.53 -23.97 17.06
CA THR A 470 5.26 -24.87 16.18
C THR A 470 4.29 -25.62 15.28
N MET A 471 4.66 -25.79 14.02
CA MET A 471 3.95 -26.59 13.03
C MET A 471 4.82 -27.82 12.69
N PRO A 472 4.30 -29.04 12.86
CA PRO A 472 5.06 -30.24 12.51
C PRO A 472 5.33 -30.33 11.01
N LEU A 473 6.54 -30.75 10.60
CA LEU A 473 6.87 -30.95 9.18
C LEU A 473 5.99 -32.03 8.53
N ALA A 474 5.56 -33.02 9.31
CA ALA A 474 4.63 -34.07 8.86
C ALA A 474 3.20 -33.56 8.60
N GLY A 475 2.89 -32.32 9.00
CA GLY A 475 1.54 -31.78 9.05
C GLY A 475 0.80 -32.15 10.34
N GLY A 476 -0.43 -31.65 10.50
CA GLY A 476 -1.21 -31.85 11.72
C GLY A 476 -1.38 -30.56 12.53
N GLU A 477 -1.88 -30.69 13.75
CA GLU A 477 -2.17 -29.54 14.61
C GLU A 477 -0.89 -28.81 15.06
N GLN A 478 -0.98 -27.50 15.07
CA GLN A 478 0.06 -26.64 15.63
C GLN A 478 0.05 -26.69 17.15
N THR A 479 1.23 -26.65 17.74
CA THR A 479 1.38 -26.53 19.20
C THR A 479 1.63 -25.08 19.57
N ARG A 480 0.70 -24.44 20.27
CA ARG A 480 0.82 -23.06 20.79
C ARG A 480 1.85 -23.02 21.91
N LEU A 481 2.90 -22.22 21.73
CA LEU A 481 3.95 -21.98 22.72
C LEU A 481 3.64 -20.74 23.57
N TRP A 482 3.07 -19.73 22.94
CA TRP A 482 2.72 -18.47 23.58
C TRP A 482 1.58 -17.78 22.81
N THR A 483 0.76 -17.01 23.55
CA THR A 483 -0.32 -16.18 22.98
C THR A 483 -0.38 -14.86 23.73
N ALA A 484 -0.55 -13.76 23.02
CA ALA A 484 -0.77 -12.44 23.57
C ALA A 484 -2.06 -12.41 24.42
N LYS A 485 -2.10 -11.55 25.43
CA LYS A 485 -3.24 -11.42 26.35
C LYS A 485 -3.72 -9.98 26.43
N ALA A 486 -5.02 -9.79 26.45
CA ALA A 486 -5.62 -8.49 26.73
C ALA A 486 -5.03 -7.85 27.99
N PRO A 487 -4.86 -6.52 28.03
CA PRO A 487 -5.29 -5.53 27.07
C PRO A 487 -4.25 -5.26 25.96
N TYR A 488 -3.29 -6.17 25.74
CA TYR A 488 -2.21 -5.97 24.80
C TYR A 488 -2.45 -6.67 23.48
N TYR A 489 -2.13 -5.97 22.40
CA TYR A 489 -1.82 -6.55 21.12
C TYR A 489 -0.29 -6.65 21.03
N GLU A 490 0.24 -7.88 21.01
CA GLU A 490 1.67 -8.11 21.08
C GLU A 490 2.09 -9.16 20.07
N THR A 491 2.87 -8.76 19.06
CA THR A 491 3.31 -9.60 17.95
C THR A 491 4.74 -10.10 18.18
N VAL A 492 5.04 -11.31 17.69
CA VAL A 492 6.41 -11.83 17.66
C VAL A 492 7.18 -11.13 16.54
N VAL A 493 8.39 -10.66 16.84
CA VAL A 493 9.28 -9.97 15.89
C VAL A 493 10.46 -10.86 15.51
N ALA A 494 11.05 -11.55 16.48
CA ALA A 494 12.18 -12.45 16.24
C ALA A 494 12.30 -13.47 17.38
N LEU A 495 12.91 -14.63 17.08
CA LEU A 495 13.35 -15.57 18.10
C LEU A 495 14.75 -15.14 18.58
N LEU A 496 14.94 -15.10 19.90
CA LEU A 496 16.22 -14.71 20.52
C LEU A 496 17.06 -15.94 20.96
N ASP A 497 16.54 -17.14 20.74
CA ASP A 497 17.23 -18.41 20.95
C ASP A 497 16.63 -19.51 20.07
N ASP A 498 17.39 -20.59 19.85
CA ASP A 498 17.00 -21.70 18.96
C ASP A 498 15.80 -22.51 19.48
N ARG A 499 15.47 -22.40 20.77
CA ARG A 499 14.38 -23.13 21.41
C ARG A 499 13.06 -22.35 21.43
N GLY A 500 13.04 -21.11 20.89
CA GLY A 500 11.88 -20.25 20.95
C GLY A 500 11.44 -19.90 22.37
N GLN A 501 12.35 -19.97 23.38
CA GLN A 501 12.02 -19.68 24.78
C GLN A 501 12.16 -18.21 25.13
N ARG A 502 12.96 -17.48 24.37
CA ARG A 502 13.10 -16.02 24.45
C ARG A 502 12.76 -15.43 23.10
N ILE A 503 11.89 -14.45 23.10
CA ILE A 503 11.44 -13.79 21.89
C ILE A 503 11.51 -12.26 22.05
N LEU A 504 11.77 -11.59 20.93
CA LEU A 504 11.54 -10.15 20.80
C LEU A 504 10.10 -9.96 20.33
N THR A 505 9.34 -9.16 21.06
CA THR A 505 7.96 -8.83 20.70
C THR A 505 7.78 -7.35 20.52
N ARG A 506 6.78 -6.94 19.74
CA ARG A 506 6.27 -5.57 19.65
C ARG A 506 4.92 -5.52 20.35
N ARG A 507 4.86 -4.81 21.49
CA ARG A 507 3.68 -4.71 22.34
C ARG A 507 3.06 -3.32 22.23
N GLU A 508 1.76 -3.29 22.08
CA GLU A 508 0.93 -2.08 22.14
C GLU A 508 -0.39 -2.33 22.86
N SER A 509 -1.12 -1.27 23.16
CA SER A 509 -2.53 -1.33 23.56
C SER A 509 -3.23 -0.04 23.13
N ALA A 510 -4.53 0.08 23.29
CA ALA A 510 -5.27 1.32 23.01
C ALA A 510 -4.66 2.57 23.71
N LYS A 511 -3.93 2.38 24.82
CA LYS A 511 -3.34 3.45 25.64
C LYS A 511 -1.82 3.51 25.62
N LEU A 512 -1.14 2.49 25.09
CA LEU A 512 0.33 2.38 25.11
C LEU A 512 0.86 2.32 23.68
N ALA A 513 1.74 3.26 23.36
CA ALA A 513 2.44 3.28 22.08
C ALA A 513 3.23 1.98 21.86
N PRO A 514 3.38 1.53 20.60
CA PRO A 514 4.11 0.32 20.27
C PRO A 514 5.56 0.38 20.77
N ASN A 515 5.96 -0.61 21.57
CA ASN A 515 7.31 -0.73 22.10
C ASN A 515 7.80 -2.17 22.03
N TYR A 516 9.11 -2.34 21.96
CA TYR A 516 9.76 -3.63 21.84
C TYR A 516 10.10 -4.21 23.22
N MET A 517 9.86 -5.51 23.39
CA MET A 517 10.02 -6.25 24.62
C MET A 517 10.83 -7.52 24.41
N ILE A 518 11.75 -7.87 25.31
CA ILE A 518 12.25 -9.23 25.42
C ILE A 518 11.31 -10.00 26.34
N ARG A 519 10.82 -11.13 25.86
CA ARG A 519 9.85 -11.96 26.59
C ARG A 519 10.38 -13.38 26.78
N SER A 520 10.16 -13.92 28.00
CA SER A 520 10.26 -15.36 28.26
C SER A 520 8.92 -16.02 27.96
N VAL A 521 8.94 -17.01 27.06
CA VAL A 521 7.72 -17.71 26.62
C VAL A 521 7.09 -18.50 27.78
N LYS A 522 7.87 -19.29 28.52
CA LYS A 522 7.37 -20.08 29.66
C LYS A 522 7.21 -19.28 30.95
N GLY A 523 8.08 -18.33 31.22
CA GLY A 523 8.11 -17.61 32.49
C GLY A 523 7.19 -16.38 32.57
N GLY A 524 6.57 -15.96 31.45
CA GLY A 524 5.67 -14.82 31.37
C GLY A 524 6.33 -13.44 31.62
N SER A 525 7.62 -13.37 31.98
CA SER A 525 8.33 -12.11 32.20
C SER A 525 8.57 -11.35 30.88
N ALA A 526 8.51 -10.02 30.95
CA ALA A 526 8.79 -9.15 29.83
C ALA A 526 9.64 -7.96 30.30
N LYS A 527 10.74 -7.67 29.57
CA LYS A 527 11.62 -6.51 29.79
C LYS A 527 11.51 -5.58 28.59
N ALA A 528 11.24 -4.29 28.84
CA ALA A 528 11.21 -3.29 27.78
C ALA A 528 12.61 -3.07 27.18
N VAL A 529 12.67 -3.04 25.86
CA VAL A 529 13.87 -2.66 25.09
C VAL A 529 13.76 -1.22 24.63
N THR A 530 12.57 -0.75 24.24
CA THR A 530 12.31 0.63 23.81
C THR A 530 11.27 1.30 24.70
N ALA A 531 11.21 2.64 24.64
CA ALA A 531 10.26 3.46 25.38
C ALA A 531 9.77 4.63 24.49
N PHE A 532 9.19 4.31 23.35
CA PHE A 532 8.62 5.32 22.46
C PHE A 532 7.37 5.93 23.07
N ALA A 533 7.28 7.25 22.98
CA ALA A 533 6.15 8.02 23.46
C ALA A 533 4.95 7.96 22.49
N ASP A 534 3.78 8.35 22.99
CA ASP A 534 2.59 8.59 22.17
C ASP A 534 2.83 9.80 21.25
N PRO A 535 2.81 9.63 19.92
CA PRO A 535 3.03 10.74 18.98
C PRO A 535 1.85 11.71 18.89
N ALA A 536 0.68 11.35 19.43
CA ALA A 536 -0.53 12.17 19.37
C ALA A 536 -1.32 12.12 20.70
N PRO A 537 -0.77 12.66 21.80
CA PRO A 537 -1.39 12.55 23.13
C PRO A 537 -2.76 13.23 23.23
N VAL A 538 -3.11 14.14 22.32
CA VAL A 538 -4.45 14.74 22.24
C VAL A 538 -5.56 13.69 22.06
N PHE A 539 -5.23 12.49 21.58
CA PHE A 539 -6.15 11.37 21.43
C PHE A 539 -6.15 10.37 22.59
N ALA A 540 -5.36 10.61 23.65
CA ALA A 540 -5.26 9.67 24.77
C ALA A 540 -6.59 9.40 25.49
N GLY A 541 -7.53 10.34 25.47
CA GLY A 541 -8.86 10.22 26.06
C GLY A 541 -9.97 9.74 25.14
N VAL A 542 -9.65 9.45 23.86
CA VAL A 542 -10.63 8.93 22.90
C VAL A 542 -11.05 7.53 23.29
N THR A 543 -12.36 7.27 23.25
CA THR A 543 -12.91 5.93 23.48
C THR A 543 -13.08 5.22 22.16
N GLN A 544 -12.56 4.01 22.05
CA GLN A 544 -12.77 3.09 20.94
C GLN A 544 -13.52 1.85 21.43
N ARG A 545 -14.50 1.40 20.70
CA ARG A 545 -15.17 0.12 20.90
C ARG A 545 -15.61 -0.49 19.57
N THR A 546 -15.45 -1.77 19.41
CA THR A 546 -16.07 -2.53 18.31
C THR A 546 -17.55 -2.72 18.62
N ILE A 547 -18.39 -2.40 17.64
CA ILE A 547 -19.83 -2.67 17.70
C ILE A 547 -20.18 -3.73 16.67
N THR A 548 -21.10 -4.62 17.02
CA THR A 548 -21.63 -5.66 16.11
C THR A 548 -23.13 -5.48 15.95
N TYR A 549 -23.61 -5.70 14.75
CA TYR A 549 -25.02 -5.53 14.40
C TYR A 549 -25.38 -6.41 13.20
N PRO A 550 -26.64 -6.89 13.08
CA PRO A 550 -27.06 -7.69 11.95
C PRO A 550 -27.44 -6.81 10.76
N ARG A 551 -27.11 -7.24 9.55
CA ARG A 551 -27.75 -6.80 8.31
C ARG A 551 -29.18 -7.38 8.25
N ALA A 552 -30.05 -6.85 7.41
CA ALA A 552 -31.44 -7.28 7.30
C ALA A 552 -31.63 -8.76 6.94
N ASP A 553 -30.68 -9.37 6.24
CA ASP A 553 -30.65 -10.80 5.90
C ASP A 553 -30.01 -11.68 6.99
N GLY A 554 -29.63 -11.08 8.12
CA GLY A 554 -29.03 -11.78 9.26
C GLY A 554 -27.51 -11.87 9.22
N LEU A 555 -26.84 -11.36 8.18
CA LEU A 555 -25.39 -11.33 8.13
C LEU A 555 -24.84 -10.46 9.28
N PRO A 556 -23.94 -11.00 10.13
CA PRO A 556 -23.31 -10.19 11.17
C PRO A 556 -22.34 -9.19 10.54
N LEU A 557 -22.48 -7.93 10.94
CA LEU A 557 -21.60 -6.83 10.56
C LEU A 557 -20.95 -6.24 11.80
N SER A 558 -19.85 -5.52 11.62
CA SER A 558 -19.14 -4.83 12.70
C SER A 558 -18.56 -3.51 12.25
N GLY A 559 -18.14 -2.69 13.21
CA GLY A 559 -17.43 -1.45 12.95
C GLY A 559 -16.76 -0.91 14.21
N SER A 560 -15.73 -0.10 14.06
CA SER A 560 -15.05 0.57 15.17
C SER A 560 -15.70 1.91 15.45
N LEU A 561 -16.38 2.04 16.57
CA LEU A 561 -16.98 3.28 17.02
C LEU A 561 -15.99 4.07 17.89
N TYR A 562 -15.59 5.24 17.40
CA TYR A 562 -14.75 6.19 18.12
C TYR A 562 -15.58 7.35 18.64
N LEU A 563 -15.33 7.74 19.89
CA LEU A 563 -16.01 8.84 20.57
C LEU A 563 -15.00 9.86 21.08
N PRO A 564 -15.32 11.17 21.02
CA PRO A 564 -14.46 12.21 21.53
C PRO A 564 -14.05 12.00 22.98
N ALA A 565 -12.88 12.53 23.35
CA ALA A 565 -12.40 12.46 24.72
C ALA A 565 -13.39 13.07 25.71
N GLY A 566 -13.72 12.33 26.76
CA GLY A 566 -14.63 12.77 27.81
C GLY A 566 -16.11 12.81 27.43
N TYR A 567 -16.52 12.31 26.27
CA TYR A 567 -17.92 12.23 25.90
C TYR A 567 -18.72 11.26 26.81
N ASP A 568 -19.89 11.70 27.21
CA ASP A 568 -20.90 10.92 27.95
C ASP A 568 -22.26 11.10 27.31
N ALA A 569 -22.85 9.98 26.81
CA ALA A 569 -24.11 10.02 26.04
C ALA A 569 -25.30 10.58 26.84
N LYS A 570 -25.32 10.40 28.17
CA LYS A 570 -26.39 10.93 29.01
C LYS A 570 -26.31 12.44 29.24
N ARG A 571 -25.07 12.94 29.34
CA ARG A 571 -24.81 14.37 29.57
C ARG A 571 -24.85 15.18 28.27
N ASP A 572 -24.21 14.66 27.21
CA ASP A 572 -23.89 15.40 25.99
C ASP A 572 -24.91 15.13 24.86
N GLY A 573 -25.71 14.08 25.04
CA GLY A 573 -26.69 13.66 24.01
C GLY A 573 -26.02 13.12 22.74
N PRO A 574 -26.82 12.86 21.67
CA PRO A 574 -26.30 12.34 20.40
C PRO A 574 -25.36 13.31 19.71
N LEU A 575 -24.29 12.82 19.12
CA LEU A 575 -23.28 13.59 18.37
C LEU A 575 -23.56 13.61 16.87
N PRO A 576 -23.07 14.65 16.14
CA PRO A 576 -22.90 14.54 14.70
C PRO A 576 -21.92 13.42 14.42
N THR A 577 -22.22 12.55 13.45
CA THR A 577 -21.47 11.30 13.24
C THR A 577 -21.05 11.16 11.79
N LEU A 578 -19.78 10.80 11.58
CA LEU A 578 -19.24 10.41 10.28
C LEU A 578 -19.09 8.90 10.21
N LEU A 579 -19.72 8.28 9.22
CA LEU A 579 -19.45 6.92 8.78
C LEU A 579 -18.35 6.98 7.73
N TRP A 580 -17.24 6.27 7.96
CA TRP A 580 -16.10 6.21 7.02
C TRP A 580 -15.78 4.77 6.70
N ALA A 581 -15.99 4.34 5.44
CA ALA A 581 -15.89 2.94 5.07
C ALA A 581 -15.21 2.72 3.72
N TYR A 582 -14.91 1.45 3.48
CA TYR A 582 -14.35 0.93 2.24
C TYR A 582 -14.97 -0.44 1.96
N PRO A 583 -15.78 -0.63 0.91
CA PRO A 583 -16.38 -1.93 0.57
C PRO A 583 -15.33 -2.98 0.21
N ALA A 584 -15.67 -4.24 0.42
CA ALA A 584 -14.83 -5.36 0.03
C ALA A 584 -15.69 -6.52 -0.48
N GLU A 585 -15.23 -7.18 -1.53
CA GLU A 585 -15.91 -8.32 -2.15
C GLU A 585 -15.47 -9.64 -1.50
N PHE A 586 -16.47 -10.50 -1.25
CA PHE A 586 -16.31 -11.81 -0.64
C PHE A 586 -17.00 -12.89 -1.50
N THR A 587 -16.49 -14.12 -1.38
CA THR A 587 -17.08 -15.31 -1.98
C THR A 587 -17.83 -16.18 -0.97
N ASP A 588 -17.71 -15.87 0.32
CA ASP A 588 -18.32 -16.63 1.42
C ASP A 588 -18.89 -15.66 2.49
N ALA A 589 -20.18 -15.78 2.77
CA ALA A 589 -20.87 -14.96 3.75
C ALA A 589 -20.37 -15.20 5.19
N LYS A 590 -19.92 -16.40 5.54
CA LYS A 590 -19.38 -16.68 6.88
C LYS A 590 -18.08 -15.96 7.11
N VAL A 591 -17.25 -15.86 6.08
CA VAL A 591 -15.99 -15.12 6.10
C VAL A 591 -16.28 -13.62 6.13
N ALA A 592 -17.18 -13.13 5.29
CA ALA A 592 -17.60 -11.72 5.24
C ALA A 592 -18.17 -11.22 6.59
N GLY A 593 -18.80 -12.11 7.36
CA GLY A 593 -19.39 -11.82 8.67
C GLY A 593 -18.42 -11.88 9.84
N GLN A 594 -17.13 -12.11 9.61
CA GLN A 594 -16.14 -12.15 10.69
C GLN A 594 -15.88 -10.77 11.27
N THR A 595 -15.77 -10.72 12.59
CA THR A 595 -15.40 -9.50 13.33
C THR A 595 -13.97 -9.61 13.79
N VAL A 596 -13.15 -8.62 13.46
CA VAL A 596 -11.81 -8.49 14.02
C VAL A 596 -11.81 -7.31 14.98
N ASP A 597 -11.73 -7.62 16.27
CA ASP A 597 -11.62 -6.58 17.29
C ASP A 597 -10.26 -5.90 17.24
N GLN A 598 -10.29 -4.59 17.06
CA GLN A 598 -9.09 -3.72 17.06
C GLN A 598 -8.91 -2.98 18.41
N GLY A 599 -9.72 -3.27 19.42
CA GLY A 599 -9.75 -2.54 20.69
C GLY A 599 -8.45 -2.56 21.48
N ASN A 600 -7.57 -3.52 21.21
CA ASN A 600 -6.26 -3.65 21.83
C ASN A 600 -5.12 -2.98 21.04
N ARG A 601 -5.39 -2.42 19.85
CA ARG A 601 -4.37 -1.76 19.02
C ARG A 601 -4.22 -0.28 19.37
N PHE A 602 -3.01 0.23 19.25
CA PHE A 602 -2.70 1.64 19.39
C PHE A 602 -3.04 2.39 18.11
N VAL A 603 -4.22 3.02 18.10
CA VAL A 603 -4.67 3.81 16.94
C VAL A 603 -4.46 5.28 17.21
N ARG A 604 -3.69 5.94 16.35
CA ARG A 604 -3.48 7.40 16.33
C ARG A 604 -3.62 7.91 14.92
N PRO A 605 -4.43 8.95 14.71
CA PRO A 605 -4.58 9.54 13.38
C PRO A 605 -3.27 10.16 12.89
N ARG A 606 -3.03 10.05 11.58
CA ARG A 606 -1.86 10.60 10.88
C ARG A 606 -2.26 11.00 9.46
N GLY A 607 -1.49 11.91 8.87
CA GLY A 607 -1.77 12.40 7.52
C GLY A 607 -3.22 12.85 7.39
N ILE A 608 -3.91 12.42 6.34
CA ILE A 608 -5.30 12.78 6.05
C ILE A 608 -6.35 11.94 6.81
N SER A 609 -6.04 11.40 8.00
CA SER A 609 -6.97 10.55 8.75
C SER A 609 -8.24 11.30 9.14
N HIS A 610 -9.38 10.74 8.83
CA HIS A 610 -10.70 11.25 9.26
C HIS A 610 -10.90 11.19 10.79
N LEU A 611 -10.12 10.38 11.51
CA LEU A 611 -10.17 10.31 12.97
C LEU A 611 -9.77 11.62 13.65
N PHE A 612 -9.09 12.54 12.96
CA PHE A 612 -8.85 13.89 13.48
C PHE A 612 -10.14 14.64 13.81
N LEU A 613 -11.25 14.34 13.17
CA LEU A 613 -12.54 14.98 13.41
C LEU A 613 -13.12 14.69 14.81
N LEU A 614 -12.58 13.66 15.53
CA LEU A 614 -12.87 13.45 16.94
C LEU A 614 -12.54 14.69 17.80
N THR A 615 -11.47 15.42 17.45
CA THR A 615 -11.09 16.69 18.15
C THR A 615 -12.05 17.83 17.85
N GLN A 616 -12.90 17.67 16.83
CA GLN A 616 -13.90 18.65 16.42
C GLN A 616 -15.32 18.29 16.92
N GLY A 617 -15.43 17.27 17.77
CA GLY A 617 -16.68 16.88 18.42
C GLY A 617 -17.56 15.93 17.59
N TYR A 618 -17.03 15.28 16.60
CA TYR A 618 -17.72 14.24 15.83
C TYR A 618 -17.51 12.86 16.46
N ALA A 619 -18.54 12.03 16.50
CA ALA A 619 -18.38 10.59 16.61
C ALA A 619 -17.99 10.03 15.24
N ILE A 620 -17.22 8.95 15.24
CA ILE A 620 -16.79 8.31 13.98
C ILE A 620 -17.08 6.82 14.06
N LEU A 621 -17.87 6.32 13.12
CA LEU A 621 -17.99 4.89 12.84
C LEU A 621 -16.97 4.57 11.73
N ASP A 622 -15.83 4.03 12.14
CA ASP A 622 -14.70 3.73 11.29
C ASP A 622 -14.73 2.30 10.82
N ASN A 623 -14.49 2.11 9.51
CA ASN A 623 -14.49 0.80 8.86
C ASN A 623 -15.68 -0.10 9.25
N PRO A 624 -16.94 0.42 9.26
CA PRO A 624 -18.07 -0.49 9.33
C PRO A 624 -18.00 -1.46 8.15
N SER A 625 -18.24 -2.74 8.43
CA SER A 625 -18.23 -3.77 7.40
C SER A 625 -19.23 -3.44 6.30
N MET A 626 -18.73 -3.41 5.05
CA MET A 626 -19.50 -3.18 3.82
C MET A 626 -19.21 -4.32 2.83
N PRO A 627 -19.59 -5.57 3.18
CA PRO A 627 -19.29 -6.73 2.34
C PRO A 627 -20.21 -6.82 1.14
N ILE A 628 -19.61 -7.02 -0.04
CA ILE A 628 -20.32 -7.36 -1.26
C ILE A 628 -20.07 -8.83 -1.56
N ILE A 629 -21.09 -9.65 -1.46
CA ILE A 629 -20.93 -11.10 -1.44
C ILE A 629 -21.46 -11.71 -2.74
N GLY A 630 -20.62 -12.52 -3.39
CA GLY A 630 -20.98 -13.34 -4.56
C GLY A 630 -20.78 -14.82 -4.26
N GLU A 631 -21.80 -15.47 -3.67
CA GLU A 631 -21.74 -16.90 -3.36
C GLU A 631 -22.02 -17.79 -4.57
N GLY A 632 -21.51 -19.02 -4.53
CA GLY A 632 -21.81 -20.06 -5.52
C GLY A 632 -21.34 -19.73 -6.94
N GLY A 633 -20.33 -18.87 -7.07
CA GLY A 633 -19.80 -18.43 -8.37
C GLY A 633 -20.56 -17.26 -9.00
N ALA A 634 -21.52 -16.65 -8.27
CA ALA A 634 -22.14 -15.40 -8.67
C ALA A 634 -21.14 -14.24 -8.60
N GLU A 635 -21.24 -13.30 -9.51
CA GLU A 635 -20.40 -12.09 -9.52
C GLU A 635 -20.92 -11.10 -8.45
N ALA A 636 -20.11 -10.81 -7.46
CA ALA A 636 -20.47 -9.97 -6.33
C ALA A 636 -21.01 -8.58 -6.77
N ASN A 637 -20.40 -8.01 -7.79
CA ASN A 637 -20.73 -6.69 -8.32
C ASN A 637 -22.14 -6.59 -8.94
N ASP A 638 -22.76 -7.69 -9.36
CA ASP A 638 -24.13 -7.68 -9.92
C ASP A 638 -25.18 -7.28 -8.87
N THR A 639 -24.84 -7.31 -7.60
CA THR A 639 -25.72 -6.88 -6.48
C THR A 639 -25.09 -5.79 -5.61
N TYR A 640 -24.04 -5.13 -6.09
CA TYR A 640 -23.26 -4.14 -5.35
C TYR A 640 -24.12 -3.07 -4.68
N VAL A 641 -24.93 -2.35 -5.46
CA VAL A 641 -25.71 -1.21 -4.96
C VAL A 641 -26.71 -1.67 -3.90
N LYS A 642 -27.39 -2.80 -4.11
CA LYS A 642 -28.34 -3.36 -3.17
C LYS A 642 -27.68 -3.74 -1.84
N GLN A 643 -26.57 -4.47 -1.89
CA GLN A 643 -25.86 -4.90 -0.67
C GLN A 643 -25.31 -3.70 0.08
N LEU A 644 -24.69 -2.74 -0.63
CA LEU A 644 -24.17 -1.52 -0.05
C LEU A 644 -25.23 -0.70 0.71
N GLN A 645 -26.46 -0.59 0.16
CA GLN A 645 -27.57 0.07 0.84
C GLN A 645 -27.95 -0.64 2.14
N GLN A 646 -28.01 -1.96 2.12
CA GLN A 646 -28.33 -2.79 3.29
C GLN A 646 -27.28 -2.66 4.39
N ASP A 647 -26.00 -2.67 4.01
CA ASP A 647 -24.88 -2.51 4.93
C ASP A 647 -24.91 -1.14 5.61
N ALA A 648 -25.08 -0.07 4.82
CA ALA A 648 -25.14 1.29 5.32
C ALA A 648 -26.36 1.52 6.23
N GLN A 649 -27.53 1.00 5.87
CA GLN A 649 -28.73 1.07 6.70
C GLN A 649 -28.50 0.40 8.08
N ALA A 650 -27.93 -0.81 8.09
CA ALA A 650 -27.63 -1.53 9.32
C ALA A 650 -26.63 -0.79 10.20
N ALA A 651 -25.57 -0.21 9.59
CA ALA A 651 -24.57 0.57 10.31
C ALA A 651 -25.14 1.84 10.95
N VAL A 652 -25.97 2.57 10.21
CA VAL A 652 -26.66 3.79 10.69
C VAL A 652 -27.61 3.45 11.84
N ASP A 653 -28.45 2.42 11.68
CA ASP A 653 -29.40 2.00 12.71
C ASP A 653 -28.70 1.55 13.99
N ALA A 654 -27.55 0.90 13.88
CA ALA A 654 -26.74 0.47 15.02
C ALA A 654 -26.30 1.66 15.89
N VAL A 655 -25.70 2.70 15.31
CA VAL A 655 -25.21 3.86 16.09
C VAL A 655 -26.34 4.72 16.64
N ILE A 656 -27.48 4.79 15.96
CA ILE A 656 -28.68 5.46 16.46
C ILE A 656 -29.27 4.70 17.65
N LYS A 657 -29.38 3.37 17.56
CA LYS A 657 -29.86 2.50 18.66
C LYS A 657 -28.98 2.61 19.91
N LEU A 658 -27.69 2.86 19.73
CA LEU A 658 -26.77 3.11 20.83
C LEU A 658 -26.93 4.49 21.49
N GLY A 659 -27.78 5.37 20.94
CA GLY A 659 -27.99 6.72 21.44
C GLY A 659 -26.81 7.68 21.21
N VAL A 660 -25.82 7.27 20.43
CA VAL A 660 -24.61 8.06 20.15
C VAL A 660 -24.85 9.07 19.02
N SER A 661 -25.67 8.69 18.04
CA SER A 661 -25.87 9.46 16.80
C SER A 661 -27.33 9.88 16.64
N ASP A 662 -27.51 11.01 15.98
CA ASP A 662 -28.80 11.52 15.54
C ASP A 662 -28.94 11.31 14.02
N ARG A 663 -30.03 10.67 13.58
CA ARG A 663 -30.30 10.41 12.15
C ARG A 663 -30.24 11.66 11.30
N SER A 664 -30.62 12.80 11.84
CA SER A 664 -30.57 14.09 11.13
C SER A 664 -29.16 14.68 11.00
N ARG A 665 -28.14 14.07 11.64
CA ARG A 665 -26.76 14.55 11.69
C ARG A 665 -25.73 13.47 11.34
N MET A 666 -26.08 12.62 10.36
CA MET A 666 -25.20 11.59 9.82
C MET A 666 -24.51 12.06 8.54
N ALA A 667 -23.23 11.84 8.44
CA ALA A 667 -22.44 11.99 7.22
C ALA A 667 -21.82 10.67 6.80
N VAL A 668 -21.51 10.55 5.52
CA VAL A 668 -20.74 9.42 4.96
C VAL A 668 -19.50 9.94 4.27
N GLY A 669 -18.42 9.16 4.33
CA GLY A 669 -17.20 9.50 3.60
C GLY A 669 -16.34 8.29 3.32
N GLY A 670 -15.38 8.50 2.44
CA GLY A 670 -14.40 7.49 2.07
C GLY A 670 -13.35 8.02 1.11
N HIS A 671 -12.33 7.21 0.93
CA HIS A 671 -11.23 7.46 0.01
C HIS A 671 -11.20 6.35 -1.05
N SER A 672 -10.86 6.70 -2.30
CA SER A 672 -10.74 5.71 -3.39
C SER A 672 -12.09 4.97 -3.61
N TYR A 673 -12.14 3.66 -3.44
CA TYR A 673 -13.38 2.88 -3.52
C TYR A 673 -14.41 3.27 -2.44
N GLY A 674 -13.95 3.79 -1.29
CA GLY A 674 -14.81 4.40 -0.29
C GLY A 674 -15.45 5.72 -0.76
N ALA A 675 -14.79 6.50 -1.60
CA ALA A 675 -15.38 7.69 -2.23
C ALA A 675 -16.44 7.31 -3.28
N PHE A 676 -16.18 6.26 -4.03
CA PHE A 676 -17.14 5.65 -4.95
C PHE A 676 -18.39 5.15 -4.19
N MET A 677 -18.19 4.44 -3.06
CA MET A 677 -19.24 4.05 -2.13
C MET A 677 -20.04 5.27 -1.65
N THR A 678 -19.35 6.32 -1.21
CA THR A 678 -20.00 7.57 -0.73
C THR A 678 -20.96 8.15 -1.75
N ALA A 679 -20.51 8.30 -3.00
CA ALA A 679 -21.34 8.84 -4.06
C ALA A 679 -22.54 7.92 -4.39
N ASN A 680 -22.35 6.60 -4.39
CA ASN A 680 -23.44 5.63 -4.57
C ASN A 680 -24.47 5.71 -3.44
N LEU A 681 -24.03 5.80 -2.18
CA LEU A 681 -24.96 5.92 -1.04
C LEU A 681 -25.78 7.20 -1.11
N LEU A 682 -25.18 8.33 -1.53
CA LEU A 682 -25.92 9.58 -1.72
C LEU A 682 -26.87 9.55 -2.92
N ALA A 683 -26.58 8.76 -3.94
CA ALA A 683 -27.42 8.61 -5.12
C ALA A 683 -28.63 7.69 -4.88
N HIS A 684 -28.52 6.75 -3.95
CA HIS A 684 -29.48 5.65 -3.80
C HIS A 684 -30.14 5.58 -2.41
N THR A 685 -29.77 6.48 -1.46
CA THR A 685 -30.36 6.52 -0.10
C THR A 685 -30.52 7.94 0.41
N ASP A 686 -31.38 8.11 1.43
CA ASP A 686 -31.58 9.34 2.18
C ASP A 686 -30.95 9.28 3.59
N LEU A 687 -30.02 8.37 3.80
CA LEU A 687 -29.42 8.09 5.12
C LEU A 687 -28.52 9.23 5.62
N PHE A 688 -27.95 10.04 4.72
CA PHE A 688 -26.87 10.97 5.06
C PHE A 688 -27.21 12.42 4.69
N ARG A 689 -26.80 13.33 5.57
CA ARG A 689 -26.96 14.78 5.39
C ARG A 689 -25.87 15.42 4.53
N ALA A 690 -24.70 14.78 4.43
CA ALA A 690 -23.60 15.21 3.60
C ALA A 690 -22.66 14.06 3.30
N GLY A 691 -21.87 14.19 2.22
CA GLY A 691 -20.83 13.26 1.85
C GLY A 691 -19.45 13.89 1.68
N ILE A 692 -18.41 13.10 1.92
CA ILE A 692 -17.01 13.45 1.66
C ILE A 692 -16.39 12.32 0.82
N ALA A 693 -16.00 12.64 -0.41
CA ALA A 693 -15.48 11.67 -1.37
C ALA A 693 -14.07 12.10 -1.84
N ARG A 694 -13.03 11.33 -1.44
CA ARG A 694 -11.63 11.62 -1.78
C ARG A 694 -11.09 10.66 -2.82
N SER A 695 -10.56 11.19 -3.93
CA SER A 695 -9.91 10.45 -5.03
C SER A 695 -10.73 9.24 -5.51
N GLY A 696 -12.03 9.46 -5.79
CA GLY A 696 -12.94 8.40 -6.23
C GLY A 696 -12.98 8.23 -7.74
N ALA A 697 -13.51 7.08 -8.17
CA ALA A 697 -13.81 6.78 -9.57
C ALA A 697 -15.33 6.63 -9.75
N TYR A 698 -16.00 7.63 -10.30
CA TYR A 698 -17.46 7.73 -10.28
C TYR A 698 -18.13 7.27 -11.57
N ASN A 699 -17.37 7.13 -12.66
CA ASN A 699 -17.85 6.64 -13.95
C ASN A 699 -17.02 5.45 -14.41
N ARG A 700 -17.60 4.25 -14.34
CA ARG A 700 -16.90 3.00 -14.68
C ARG A 700 -16.73 2.78 -16.18
N THR A 701 -17.42 3.55 -17.02
CA THR A 701 -17.17 3.50 -18.47
C THR A 701 -15.79 4.03 -18.85
N LEU A 702 -15.14 4.80 -17.96
CA LEU A 702 -13.75 5.23 -18.11
C LEU A 702 -12.73 4.14 -17.75
N THR A 703 -13.19 3.00 -17.24
CA THR A 703 -12.35 1.83 -16.92
C THR A 703 -12.95 0.57 -17.55
N PRO A 704 -13.08 0.49 -18.91
CA PRO A 704 -13.91 -0.53 -19.58
C PRO A 704 -13.32 -1.93 -19.53
N PHE A 705 -12.08 -2.10 -19.12
CA PHE A 705 -11.40 -3.40 -18.98
C PHE A 705 -11.16 -3.77 -17.51
N GLY A 706 -12.20 -3.63 -16.68
CA GLY A 706 -12.18 -4.01 -15.27
C GLY A 706 -11.82 -2.89 -14.31
N PHE A 707 -12.31 -3.02 -13.09
CA PHE A 707 -12.05 -2.12 -11.96
C PHE A 707 -12.26 -2.86 -10.65
N GLN A 708 -11.51 -2.52 -9.61
CA GLN A 708 -11.58 -3.22 -8.32
C GLN A 708 -11.63 -4.75 -8.52
N ALA A 709 -12.62 -5.42 -7.96
CA ALA A 709 -12.87 -6.85 -8.12
C ALA A 709 -13.56 -7.24 -9.44
N GLU A 710 -14.03 -6.28 -10.26
CA GLU A 710 -14.65 -6.56 -11.54
C GLU A 710 -13.60 -6.91 -12.58
N GLN A 711 -13.71 -8.11 -13.17
CA GLN A 711 -12.82 -8.63 -14.20
C GLN A 711 -13.48 -8.72 -15.57
N ARG A 712 -14.81 -8.63 -15.63
CA ARG A 712 -15.52 -8.57 -16.91
C ARG A 712 -15.31 -7.20 -17.55
N THR A 713 -15.24 -7.17 -18.86
CA THR A 713 -15.17 -5.91 -19.59
C THR A 713 -16.53 -5.20 -19.57
N TYR A 714 -16.54 -3.90 -19.87
CA TYR A 714 -17.77 -3.12 -20.01
C TYR A 714 -18.79 -3.81 -20.94
N TRP A 715 -18.35 -4.35 -22.07
CA TRP A 715 -19.22 -5.00 -23.05
C TRP A 715 -19.78 -6.36 -22.58
N GLN A 716 -19.09 -7.01 -21.65
CA GLN A 716 -19.55 -8.27 -21.03
C GLN A 716 -20.53 -8.03 -19.88
N ALA A 717 -20.44 -6.89 -19.21
CA ALA A 717 -21.22 -6.56 -18.00
C ALA A 717 -21.75 -5.12 -18.01
N THR A 718 -22.25 -4.64 -19.17
CA THR A 718 -22.75 -3.25 -19.32
C THR A 718 -23.76 -2.85 -18.25
N PRO A 719 -24.75 -3.68 -17.84
CA PRO A 719 -25.67 -3.33 -16.77
C PRO A 719 -24.96 -3.06 -15.44
N THR A 720 -24.03 -3.93 -15.02
CA THR A 720 -23.24 -3.80 -13.78
C THR A 720 -22.43 -2.51 -13.80
N TYR A 721 -21.70 -2.23 -14.89
CA TYR A 721 -20.93 -0.99 -15.04
C TYR A 721 -21.79 0.26 -14.93
N THR A 722 -23.00 0.23 -15.51
CA THR A 722 -23.95 1.36 -15.48
C THR A 722 -24.54 1.55 -14.10
N GLU A 723 -25.03 0.47 -13.47
CA GLU A 723 -25.67 0.50 -12.16
C GLU A 723 -24.68 0.94 -11.07
N MET A 724 -23.48 0.41 -11.09
CA MET A 724 -22.46 0.77 -10.13
C MET A 724 -21.94 2.21 -10.29
N SER A 725 -22.09 2.86 -11.45
CA SER A 725 -21.56 4.21 -11.70
C SER A 725 -22.45 5.29 -11.08
N PRO A 726 -22.09 5.93 -9.96
CA PRO A 726 -22.89 6.99 -9.37
C PRO A 726 -23.02 8.23 -10.28
N PHE A 727 -22.11 8.38 -11.25
CA PHE A 727 -22.21 9.39 -12.29
C PHE A 727 -23.55 9.29 -13.08
N THR A 728 -24.03 8.08 -13.34
CA THR A 728 -25.31 7.81 -14.02
C THR A 728 -26.51 8.39 -13.27
N TYR A 729 -26.35 8.52 -11.94
CA TYR A 729 -27.42 8.97 -11.02
C TYR A 729 -27.09 10.31 -10.37
N ALA A 730 -26.24 11.12 -10.98
CA ALA A 730 -25.83 12.42 -10.44
C ALA A 730 -27.00 13.39 -10.21
N ASP A 731 -28.09 13.27 -11.00
CA ASP A 731 -29.34 14.01 -10.85
C ASP A 731 -30.11 13.66 -9.57
N ARG A 732 -29.84 12.49 -8.96
CA ARG A 732 -30.49 12.03 -7.73
C ARG A 732 -29.77 12.47 -6.46
N ILE A 733 -28.50 12.87 -6.55
CA ILE A 733 -27.72 13.30 -5.39
C ILE A 733 -28.21 14.68 -4.93
N LYS A 734 -28.96 14.70 -3.82
CA LYS A 734 -29.51 15.93 -3.21
C LYS A 734 -28.73 16.39 -1.99
N ALA A 735 -28.11 15.48 -1.26
CA ALA A 735 -27.25 15.82 -0.13
C ALA A 735 -25.95 16.50 -0.61
N PRO A 736 -25.46 17.53 0.11
CA PRO A 736 -24.20 18.18 -0.19
C PRO A 736 -23.03 17.19 -0.25
N ILE A 737 -22.19 17.29 -1.29
CA ILE A 737 -21.02 16.42 -1.45
C ILE A 737 -19.73 17.23 -1.63
N LEU A 738 -18.69 16.88 -0.87
CA LEU A 738 -17.33 17.39 -1.00
C LEU A 738 -16.49 16.37 -1.79
N LEU A 739 -16.00 16.79 -2.96
CA LEU A 739 -15.05 16.03 -3.77
C LEU A 739 -13.66 16.60 -3.54
N ILE A 740 -12.69 15.78 -3.12
CA ILE A 740 -11.27 16.16 -3.01
C ILE A 740 -10.46 15.20 -3.88
N HIS A 741 -9.52 15.71 -4.68
CA HIS A 741 -8.72 14.85 -5.57
C HIS A 741 -7.28 15.33 -5.68
N GLY A 742 -6.32 14.39 -5.66
CA GLY A 742 -4.92 14.69 -5.96
C GLY A 742 -4.75 15.01 -7.44
N GLY A 743 -4.18 16.19 -7.76
CA GLY A 743 -3.98 16.62 -9.15
C GLY A 743 -2.99 15.76 -9.94
N ALA A 744 -2.22 14.93 -9.26
CA ALA A 744 -1.27 13.98 -9.82
C ALA A 744 -1.63 12.53 -9.44
N ASP A 745 -2.92 12.23 -9.25
CA ASP A 745 -3.38 10.87 -8.96
C ASP A 745 -3.08 9.92 -10.13
N ASP A 746 -2.30 8.87 -9.88
CA ASP A 746 -1.85 7.87 -10.83
C ASP A 746 -2.38 6.46 -10.53
N ASN A 747 -3.29 6.34 -9.58
CA ASN A 747 -3.90 5.05 -9.28
C ASN A 747 -4.88 4.64 -10.39
N SER A 748 -4.72 3.43 -10.90
CA SER A 748 -5.50 2.93 -12.04
C SER A 748 -7.01 3.12 -11.83
N GLY A 749 -7.62 3.88 -12.73
CA GLY A 749 -9.06 4.15 -12.77
C GLY A 749 -9.56 5.28 -11.87
N THR A 750 -8.73 5.88 -11.00
CA THR A 750 -9.13 7.00 -10.11
C THR A 750 -8.51 8.34 -10.53
N PHE A 751 -8.27 8.53 -11.82
CA PHE A 751 -7.65 9.77 -12.32
C PHE A 751 -8.49 11.01 -12.05
N PRO A 752 -7.90 12.22 -12.00
CA PRO A 752 -8.60 13.47 -11.70
C PRO A 752 -9.83 13.74 -12.55
N ILE A 753 -9.85 13.26 -13.81
CA ILE A 753 -10.99 13.34 -14.72
C ILE A 753 -12.29 12.76 -14.12
N GLN A 754 -12.21 11.77 -13.25
CA GLN A 754 -13.36 11.17 -12.58
C GLN A 754 -14.09 12.18 -11.71
N SER A 755 -13.37 12.90 -10.84
CA SER A 755 -13.94 13.95 -10.00
C SER A 755 -14.34 15.18 -10.78
N GLU A 756 -13.57 15.56 -11.79
CA GLU A 756 -13.89 16.68 -12.68
C GLU A 756 -15.26 16.48 -13.37
N ARG A 757 -15.47 15.31 -13.98
CA ARG A 757 -16.73 14.99 -14.65
C ARG A 757 -17.89 14.82 -13.67
N MET A 758 -17.65 14.23 -12.51
CA MET A 758 -18.66 14.11 -11.45
C MET A 758 -19.08 15.51 -10.94
N TYR A 759 -18.12 16.41 -10.72
CA TYR A 759 -18.42 17.80 -10.35
C TYR A 759 -19.27 18.51 -11.39
N ALA A 760 -18.91 18.38 -12.67
CA ALA A 760 -19.67 18.99 -13.78
C ALA A 760 -21.11 18.46 -13.84
N ALA A 761 -21.30 17.15 -13.68
CA ALA A 761 -22.63 16.53 -13.67
C ALA A 761 -23.48 17.02 -12.48
N LEU A 762 -22.91 17.01 -11.27
CA LEU A 762 -23.59 17.48 -10.05
C LEU A 762 -23.98 18.97 -10.16
N LYS A 763 -23.04 19.81 -10.59
CA LYS A 763 -23.30 21.26 -10.79
C LYS A 763 -24.37 21.47 -11.84
N GLY A 764 -24.33 20.76 -12.96
CA GLY A 764 -25.33 20.88 -14.04
C GLY A 764 -26.74 20.46 -13.60
N ASN A 765 -26.86 19.55 -12.64
CA ASN A 765 -28.14 19.11 -12.04
C ASN A 765 -28.52 19.89 -10.77
N GLY A 766 -27.82 21.00 -10.45
CA GLY A 766 -28.15 21.87 -9.34
C GLY A 766 -27.85 21.33 -7.95
N ALA A 767 -27.00 20.33 -7.82
CA ALA A 767 -26.58 19.77 -6.54
C ALA A 767 -25.65 20.74 -5.79
N THR A 768 -25.65 20.64 -4.45
CA THR A 768 -24.68 21.35 -3.61
C THR A 768 -23.37 20.54 -3.61
N VAL A 769 -22.35 21.04 -4.29
CA VAL A 769 -21.06 20.35 -4.46
C VAL A 769 -19.89 21.32 -4.32
N ARG A 770 -18.82 20.85 -3.67
CA ARG A 770 -17.50 21.50 -3.67
C ARG A 770 -16.49 20.54 -4.28
N TYR A 771 -15.64 21.03 -5.16
CA TYR A 771 -14.54 20.28 -5.74
C TYR A 771 -13.21 20.95 -5.40
N VAL A 772 -12.32 20.19 -4.77
CA VAL A 772 -10.98 20.62 -4.35
C VAL A 772 -9.97 19.78 -5.07
N VAL A 773 -9.09 20.42 -5.84
CA VAL A 773 -7.93 19.76 -6.47
C VAL A 773 -6.68 20.12 -5.68
N LEU A 774 -5.93 19.12 -5.25
CA LEU A 774 -4.68 19.28 -4.52
C LEU A 774 -3.50 19.15 -5.51
N PRO A 775 -2.84 20.26 -5.88
CA PRO A 775 -1.75 20.22 -6.86
C PRO A 775 -0.63 19.26 -6.46
N ASN A 776 -0.07 18.53 -7.43
CA ASN A 776 1.04 17.59 -7.28
C ASN A 776 0.79 16.39 -6.34
N GLU A 777 -0.37 16.29 -5.73
CA GLU A 777 -0.69 15.17 -4.85
C GLU A 777 -1.03 13.91 -5.62
N PRO A 778 -0.44 12.75 -5.24
CA PRO A 778 -0.81 11.45 -5.78
C PRO A 778 -2.14 10.97 -5.18
N HIS A 779 -2.49 9.70 -5.40
CA HIS A 779 -3.69 9.08 -4.85
C HIS A 779 -3.84 9.21 -3.32
N GLY A 780 -2.76 9.05 -2.57
CA GLY A 780 -2.71 9.30 -1.12
C GLY A 780 -1.96 10.58 -0.82
N TYR A 781 -2.63 11.65 -0.42
CA TYR A 781 -2.06 12.98 -0.22
C TYR A 781 -0.92 12.99 0.78
N ARG A 782 0.18 13.65 0.45
CA ARG A 782 1.46 13.55 1.15
C ARG A 782 1.95 14.84 1.79
N ALA A 783 1.76 15.99 1.13
CA ALA A 783 2.26 17.27 1.66
C ALA A 783 1.52 17.70 2.91
N LEU A 784 2.24 18.38 3.81
CA LEU A 784 1.68 18.91 5.05
C LEU A 784 0.55 19.90 4.74
N GLU A 785 0.78 20.83 3.82
CA GLU A 785 -0.19 21.86 3.44
C GLU A 785 -1.44 21.26 2.80
N SER A 786 -1.28 20.25 1.92
CA SER A 786 -2.41 19.53 1.33
C SER A 786 -3.18 18.70 2.35
N THR A 787 -2.48 18.15 3.34
CA THR A 787 -3.08 17.42 4.46
C THR A 787 -3.90 18.34 5.35
N GLU A 788 -3.34 19.50 5.73
CA GLU A 788 -4.04 20.50 6.52
C GLU A 788 -5.25 21.04 5.76
N GLU A 789 -5.10 21.37 4.47
CA GLU A 789 -6.19 21.79 3.59
C GLU A 789 -7.32 20.75 3.55
N THR A 790 -6.96 19.48 3.34
CA THR A 790 -7.94 18.38 3.31
C THR A 790 -8.75 18.31 4.60
N LEU A 791 -8.09 18.38 5.76
CA LEU A 791 -8.72 18.28 7.08
C LEU A 791 -9.53 19.53 7.40
N TRP A 792 -9.09 20.71 6.95
CA TRP A 792 -9.86 21.94 7.04
C TRP A 792 -11.15 21.86 6.19
N GLN A 793 -11.03 21.44 4.93
CA GLN A 793 -12.18 21.31 4.03
C GLN A 793 -13.21 20.31 4.55
N MET A 794 -12.75 19.17 5.09
CA MET A 794 -13.64 18.18 5.71
C MET A 794 -14.35 18.76 6.93
N THR A 795 -13.63 19.46 7.80
CA THR A 795 -14.20 20.09 9.01
C THR A 795 -15.24 21.16 8.64
N ASP A 796 -14.87 22.11 7.77
CA ASP A 796 -15.76 23.18 7.33
C ASP A 796 -17.04 22.63 6.66
N TRP A 797 -16.89 21.57 5.83
CA TRP A 797 -18.01 20.94 5.16
C TRP A 797 -18.99 20.30 6.14
N LEU A 798 -18.50 19.54 7.09
CA LEU A 798 -19.33 18.89 8.09
C LEU A 798 -19.95 19.89 9.07
N ASP A 799 -19.21 20.93 9.46
CA ASP A 799 -19.74 21.99 10.33
C ASP A 799 -20.89 22.75 9.67
N ARG A 800 -20.88 22.93 8.33
CA ARG A 800 -21.97 23.60 7.59
C ARG A 800 -23.22 22.75 7.42
N TYR A 801 -23.05 21.45 7.16
CA TYR A 801 -24.18 20.63 6.69
C TYR A 801 -24.64 19.56 7.67
N VAL A 802 -23.83 19.21 8.66
CA VAL A 802 -24.09 18.11 9.61
C VAL A 802 -24.23 18.59 11.04
N LYS A 803 -23.37 19.54 11.45
CA LYS A 803 -23.46 20.15 12.78
C LYS A 803 -24.61 21.17 12.83
N PRO A 804 -25.57 21.09 13.76
CA PRO A 804 -26.61 22.10 13.85
C PRO A 804 -26.01 23.50 14.07
N LYS A 805 -26.53 24.51 13.39
CA LYS A 805 -26.19 25.89 13.69
C LYS A 805 -26.60 26.14 15.14
N GLN A 806 -25.69 26.58 16.01
CA GLN A 806 -26.01 27.00 17.34
C GLN A 806 -26.95 28.21 17.27
N THR A 807 -28.23 28.00 17.52
CA THR A 807 -29.16 29.08 17.85
C THR A 807 -28.90 29.42 19.31
N GLY A 808 -28.05 30.45 19.57
CA GLY A 808 -27.87 31.16 20.82
C GLY A 808 -27.82 30.29 22.09
N SER A 809 -26.66 29.68 22.37
CA SER A 809 -26.28 29.24 23.72
C SER A 809 -24.78 29.36 23.88
N THR A 810 -24.40 30.08 24.89
CA THR A 810 -23.00 30.34 25.29
C THR A 810 -22.18 29.05 25.47
N VAL A 811 -21.31 28.79 24.52
CA VAL A 811 -20.27 27.78 24.71
C VAL A 811 -19.27 28.30 25.75
N ARG A 812 -19.33 27.80 26.96
CA ARG A 812 -18.22 27.91 27.88
C ARG A 812 -17.04 27.16 27.26
N ALA A 813 -16.07 27.93 26.77
CA ALA A 813 -14.76 27.40 26.45
C ALA A 813 -14.22 26.64 27.68
N ILE A 814 -14.04 25.35 27.54
CA ILE A 814 -13.24 24.58 28.50
C ILE A 814 -11.80 24.97 28.21
N ALA A 815 -11.37 26.07 28.82
CA ALA A 815 -9.97 26.43 28.90
C ALA A 815 -9.27 25.32 29.66
N ALA A 816 -8.24 24.76 29.07
CA ALA A 816 -7.26 23.93 29.76
C ALA A 816 -6.68 24.74 30.93
N LYS A 817 -7.05 24.40 32.12
CA LYS A 817 -6.32 24.82 33.32
C LYS A 817 -5.28 23.75 33.60
N ARG A 818 -4.02 24.20 33.46
CA ARG A 818 -2.72 23.74 33.97
C ARG A 818 -2.40 22.25 33.99
#